data_5c9674ca4d80ec9aada0e9cebc928223
#
_entry.id   5c9674ca4d80ec9aada0e9cebc928223
#
_cell.length_a   1.000
_cell.length_b   1.000
_cell.length_c   1.000
_cell.angle_alpha   90.00
_cell.angle_beta   90.00
_cell.angle_gamma   90.00
#
_symmetry.space_group_name_H-M   'P 1'
#
loop_
_entity.id
_entity.type
_entity.pdbx_description
1 polymer ?
#
loop_
_entity_poly.entity_id
_entity_poly.type
_entity_poly.pdbx_seq_one_letter_code
_entity_poly.pdbx_strand_id
1 'polypeptide(L)'
;MKKEKKIKLKGSSFFDKRKPINKKRKEKNKKVKINALSSKKPLNKITKQPKNNKNNAYKTIRPLNNYNKNQTKVRYLPDIIEKRYVLIIFITVIAFGSIIVRLVNLQVDNQKKYQKKLVEATEQIIEGSSTPRGRIYDRNHVLLVDNKAVKTIYYKKEDRITTKEEIELAYKVGDLINVDYKKLSERMLKTFWYRNNKEKAKAKITDKEWKKYEERKLTDDDINDMIYERITKEELDPYTDKDKEAAYIYYLMNKGYSYAEKIIKNKDVSDEEYAKISESIDILKGFNTKLDWERVYLQGDYFRSILGNVSSSTQGIPAELAEDYIKNGYSMDDRVGISYLEYEYEKYLKGTKAKYKVKNGAYELISPGSRGNDLVLTIDMNLQKFLEDTLSREVLATKYEINTQFYDHSFAIIADPRNGEILAMAGKQVKRNGNGEYYVTDYTPGVITTSVTPGSIVKGASMLVGYKYGAISIGEYQVDECIKIRATPEKCSWRTMGYINDIYALAFSSNVYQYKTAIKVGRGVYRYDEGLSLDESAFTKYRDMYASFGLGVKTEIDLPSEGHGYRGSSKLPGHLLDFSIGQYDTYTPIEISQYISTLGNGGTRYKPYLVREAYDSSENKSQDFKKKIYTAEPTKLNTVDVEKQYMDRVREGFRAVVEYGLGTSYMGGYQYIGAGKTGTSQSFIDTNGDGKVDTETISTSFIGYAPYDNPRMSVVVISPDVAISTAQTTSSINQRLSSQIVNKYFEIYQ
;
A
#
# COMPACT_ATOMS: atom_id res chain seq x y z
N MET A 1 -26.10 31.37 37.66
CA MET A 1 -25.16 32.29 37.04
C MET A 1 -23.76 31.71 37.17
N LYS A 2 -23.24 31.05 36.15
CA LYS A 2 -21.81 30.82 35.91
C LYS A 2 -21.66 30.41 34.39
N LYS A 3 -20.77 31.12 33.72
CA LYS A 3 -20.59 31.13 32.28
C LYS A 3 -20.02 29.81 31.76
N GLU A 4 -20.67 29.21 30.75
CA GLU A 4 -20.12 28.16 29.92
C GLU A 4 -19.06 28.73 28.96
N LYS A 5 -17.85 28.18 28.98
CA LYS A 5 -16.81 28.40 27.97
C LYS A 5 -16.92 27.27 26.92
N LYS A 6 -17.34 27.61 25.73
CA LYS A 6 -17.26 26.75 24.56
C LYS A 6 -15.80 26.56 24.15
N ILE A 7 -15.32 25.32 24.19
CA ILE A 7 -14.03 24.90 23.62
C ILE A 7 -14.28 24.48 22.18
N LYS A 8 -13.71 25.21 21.24
CA LYS A 8 -13.65 24.83 19.81
C LYS A 8 -12.58 23.75 19.61
N LEU A 9 -12.99 22.56 19.24
CA LEU A 9 -12.11 21.52 18.71
C LEU A 9 -11.64 21.93 17.30
N LYS A 10 -10.35 22.19 17.14
CA LYS A 10 -9.67 22.30 15.84
C LYS A 10 -9.27 20.90 15.39
N GLY A 11 -9.86 20.45 14.29
CA GLY A 11 -9.40 19.28 13.57
C GLY A 11 -7.99 19.52 12.99
N SER A 12 -7.07 18.63 13.28
CA SER A 12 -5.72 18.64 12.68
C SER A 12 -5.75 17.95 11.32
N SER A 13 -5.66 18.73 10.25
CA SER A 13 -5.25 18.21 8.95
C SER A 13 -3.74 18.35 8.84
N PHE A 14 -3.03 17.24 8.82
CA PHE A 14 -1.63 17.17 8.40
C PHE A 14 -1.58 17.31 6.86
N PHE A 15 -1.25 18.48 6.37
CA PHE A 15 -0.62 18.65 5.06
C PHE A 15 0.47 19.72 5.17
N ASP A 16 1.64 19.29 4.82
CA ASP A 16 2.94 19.93 4.96
C ASP A 16 3.06 21.15 4.03
N LYS A 17 3.44 22.28 4.61
CA LYS A 17 3.75 23.51 3.87
C LYS A 17 5.19 23.44 3.38
N ARG A 18 5.41 23.09 2.12
CA ARG A 18 6.70 23.36 1.44
C ARG A 18 6.67 24.73 0.79
N LYS A 19 7.53 25.61 1.26
CA LYS A 19 7.83 26.91 0.63
C LYS A 19 8.53 26.72 -0.71
N PRO A 20 8.27 27.55 -1.75
CA PRO A 20 8.98 27.46 -3.02
C PRO A 20 10.35 28.13 -2.91
N ILE A 21 11.39 27.38 -3.23
CA ILE A 21 12.75 27.90 -3.44
C ILE A 21 12.88 28.31 -4.90
N ASN A 22 12.93 29.63 -5.15
CA ASN A 22 13.30 30.21 -6.44
C ASN A 22 14.77 29.92 -6.73
N LYS A 23 15.07 29.11 -7.73
CA LYS A 23 16.38 29.08 -8.41
C LYS A 23 16.19 29.15 -9.92
N LYS A 24 16.48 30.31 -10.45
CA LYS A 24 16.76 30.52 -11.89
C LYS A 24 17.84 29.53 -12.33
N ARG A 25 17.55 28.68 -13.28
CA ARG A 25 18.55 27.89 -13.97
C ARG A 25 18.36 28.04 -15.48
N LYS A 26 19.42 28.56 -16.10
CA LYS A 26 19.57 28.79 -17.56
C LYS A 26 19.39 27.47 -18.32
N GLU A 27 18.55 27.51 -19.33
CA GLU A 27 18.42 26.45 -20.32
C GLU A 27 19.71 26.29 -21.11
N LYS A 28 20.24 25.10 -21.15
CA LYS A 28 21.18 24.63 -22.17
C LYS A 28 20.52 23.47 -22.93
N ASN A 29 20.10 23.79 -24.13
CA ASN A 29 19.65 22.82 -25.12
C ASN A 29 20.75 21.81 -25.42
N LYS A 30 20.52 20.54 -25.13
CA LYS A 30 21.26 19.40 -25.71
C LYS A 30 20.30 18.57 -26.57
N LYS A 31 20.48 18.69 -27.90
CA LYS A 31 19.90 17.81 -28.90
C LYS A 31 20.50 16.41 -28.73
N VAL A 32 19.65 15.41 -28.49
CA VAL A 32 20.02 13.99 -28.53
C VAL A 32 19.85 13.51 -29.97
N LYS A 33 20.93 13.03 -30.59
CA LYS A 33 20.96 12.36 -31.89
C LYS A 33 20.51 10.91 -31.73
N ILE A 34 19.53 10.49 -32.50
CA ILE A 34 19.18 9.09 -32.71
C ILE A 34 20.01 8.56 -33.88
N ASN A 35 20.82 7.53 -33.63
CA ASN A 35 21.54 6.77 -34.64
C ASN A 35 20.63 5.71 -35.23
N ALA A 36 20.48 5.74 -36.56
CA ALA A 36 20.01 4.58 -37.32
C ALA A 36 21.13 4.15 -38.27
N LEU A 37 21.54 2.90 -38.15
CA LEU A 37 22.52 2.24 -39.04
C LEU A 37 21.84 1.77 -40.34
N SER A 38 22.47 2.00 -41.48
CA SER A 38 22.84 0.95 -42.45
C SER A 38 23.54 1.53 -43.69
N SER A 39 24.73 1.21 -43.85
CA SER A 39 25.51 0.45 -44.84
C SER A 39 25.58 0.96 -46.28
N LYS A 40 26.86 1.14 -46.64
CA LYS A 40 27.60 0.93 -47.93
C LYS A 40 27.84 2.08 -48.87
N LYS A 41 29.14 2.32 -48.93
CA LYS A 41 30.05 3.11 -49.83
C LYS A 41 30.04 2.59 -51.27
N PRO A 42 30.89 3.13 -52.30
CA PRO A 42 31.88 4.22 -52.20
C PRO A 42 32.10 5.04 -53.51
N LEU A 43 33.03 6.02 -53.41
CA LEU A 43 34.00 6.60 -54.37
C LEU A 43 33.51 7.59 -55.44
N ASN A 44 34.12 8.71 -55.75
CA ASN A 44 35.43 9.26 -55.77
C ASN A 44 35.38 10.79 -56.03
N LYS A 45 36.18 11.55 -55.41
CA LYS A 45 37.24 12.50 -55.79
C LYS A 45 36.93 13.45 -56.98
N ILE A 46 37.21 14.75 -56.94
CA ILE A 46 38.43 15.52 -56.76
C ILE A 46 38.14 17.04 -56.81
N THR A 47 38.56 17.73 -55.80
CA THR A 47 39.33 18.98 -55.70
C THR A 47 39.03 20.27 -56.46
N LYS A 48 39.00 21.30 -55.73
CA LYS A 48 39.76 22.53 -55.56
C LYS A 48 39.00 23.84 -55.68
N GLN A 49 39.00 24.57 -54.60
CA GLN A 49 39.01 26.03 -54.49
C GLN A 49 40.36 26.61 -54.99
N PRO A 50 40.63 27.89 -55.14
CA PRO A 50 40.08 29.02 -54.39
C PRO A 50 40.12 30.44 -55.10
N LYS A 51 39.54 31.35 -54.36
CA LYS A 51 40.00 32.77 -54.10
C LYS A 51 39.64 33.91 -55.04
N ASN A 52 38.88 34.84 -54.48
CA ASN A 52 39.18 36.29 -54.21
C ASN A 52 39.61 37.21 -55.32
N ASN A 53 38.97 38.29 -55.66
CA ASN A 53 39.11 39.63 -55.06
C ASN A 53 38.50 40.71 -55.97
N LYS A 54 37.75 41.55 -55.39
CA LYS A 54 37.71 43.02 -55.35
C LYS A 54 37.99 43.86 -56.62
N ASN A 55 37.09 44.77 -56.71
CA ASN A 55 37.25 46.20 -56.94
C ASN A 55 37.05 46.80 -58.36
N ASN A 56 36.01 47.59 -58.36
CA ASN A 56 35.99 49.06 -58.76
C ASN A 56 36.22 49.52 -60.19
N ALA A 57 35.27 50.29 -60.56
CA ALA A 57 35.35 51.60 -61.11
C ALA A 57 35.22 51.81 -62.63
N TYR A 58 34.16 52.48 -62.92
CA TYR A 58 33.97 53.56 -63.87
C TYR A 58 34.98 53.74 -65.01
N LYS A 59 34.46 53.82 -66.23
CA LYS A 59 34.49 55.01 -67.17
C LYS A 59 34.07 54.58 -68.58
N THR A 60 32.95 55.12 -68.99
CA THR A 60 32.73 56.17 -70.06
C THR A 60 33.36 55.97 -71.42
N ILE A 61 32.42 56.13 -72.41
CA ILE A 61 32.53 56.84 -73.70
C ILE A 61 32.94 56.07 -75.00
N ARG A 62 31.92 55.80 -75.80
CA ARG A 62 31.67 56.08 -77.24
C ARG A 62 32.82 55.97 -78.24
N PRO A 63 32.54 55.99 -79.58
CA PRO A 63 31.47 55.40 -80.43
C PRO A 63 32.00 54.71 -81.72
N LEU A 64 31.09 54.37 -82.56
CA LEU A 64 31.07 54.37 -84.05
C LEU A 64 30.97 53.02 -84.77
N ASN A 65 29.82 52.96 -85.40
CA ASN A 65 29.51 52.40 -86.73
C ASN A 65 30.21 51.15 -87.21
N ASN A 66 29.37 50.16 -87.46
CA ASN A 66 29.19 49.73 -88.84
C ASN A 66 27.88 48.93 -89.05
N TYR A 67 27.20 49.30 -90.09
CA TYR A 67 26.02 48.68 -90.69
C TYR A 67 26.29 47.23 -91.02
N ASN A 68 25.38 46.35 -90.58
CA ASN A 68 25.01 45.21 -91.40
C ASN A 68 23.54 44.79 -91.11
N LYS A 69 22.78 44.84 -92.22
CA LYS A 69 21.43 44.39 -92.30
C LYS A 69 21.33 42.92 -91.91
N ASN A 70 20.57 42.61 -90.87
CA ASN A 70 19.91 41.35 -90.80
C ASN A 70 18.46 41.55 -90.27
N GLN A 71 17.57 41.12 -91.09
CA GLN A 71 16.14 41.19 -90.93
C GLN A 71 15.68 40.69 -89.56
N THR A 72 15.07 41.55 -88.80
CA THR A 72 14.26 41.18 -87.62
C THR A 72 12.94 40.53 -88.13
N LYS A 73 12.84 39.25 -88.02
CA LYS A 73 11.54 38.60 -88.08
C LYS A 73 10.66 39.15 -87.01
N VAL A 74 9.69 39.96 -87.36
CA VAL A 74 8.61 40.37 -86.45
C VAL A 74 7.81 39.11 -86.11
N ARG A 75 7.97 38.60 -84.90
CA ARG A 75 7.11 37.55 -84.39
C ARG A 75 5.75 38.15 -84.10
N TYR A 76 4.73 37.76 -84.85
CA TYR A 76 3.33 38.14 -84.57
C TYR A 76 2.89 37.63 -83.18
N LEU A 77 2.28 38.52 -82.36
CA LEU A 77 1.76 38.21 -81.01
C LEU A 77 0.86 36.98 -80.95
N PRO A 78 0.04 36.61 -81.95
CA PRO A 78 -0.80 35.40 -81.98
C PRO A 78 0.00 34.10 -81.82
N ASP A 79 1.14 33.98 -82.50
CA ASP A 79 1.97 32.75 -82.48
C ASP A 79 2.57 32.45 -81.10
N ILE A 80 2.80 33.46 -80.29
CA ILE A 80 3.34 33.29 -78.94
C ILE A 80 2.21 32.84 -77.98
N ILE A 81 1.04 33.39 -78.22
CA ILE A 81 -0.16 33.04 -77.42
C ILE A 81 -0.60 31.61 -77.66
N GLU A 82 -0.67 31.18 -78.94
CA GLU A 82 -1.01 29.78 -79.30
C GLU A 82 -0.03 28.78 -78.71
N LYS A 83 1.25 29.03 -78.77
CA LYS A 83 2.27 28.14 -78.16
C LYS A 83 2.17 28.06 -76.66
N ARG A 84 1.77 29.15 -75.96
CA ARG A 84 1.53 29.15 -74.55
C ARG A 84 0.24 28.36 -74.18
N TYR A 85 -0.82 28.49 -74.94
CA TYR A 85 -2.03 27.71 -74.77
C TYR A 85 -1.77 26.21 -75.01
N VAL A 86 -1.03 25.83 -76.02
CA VAL A 86 -0.62 24.45 -76.26
C VAL A 86 0.22 23.91 -75.12
N LEU A 87 1.13 24.70 -74.54
CA LEU A 87 1.92 24.30 -73.38
C LEU A 87 1.04 24.12 -72.13
N ILE A 88 0.09 25.03 -71.89
CA ILE A 88 -0.87 24.90 -70.79
C ILE A 88 -1.74 23.67 -70.91
N ILE A 89 -2.28 23.44 -72.11
CA ILE A 89 -3.08 22.22 -72.40
C ILE A 89 -2.23 20.98 -72.18
N PHE A 90 -1.00 20.95 -72.64
CA PHE A 90 -0.08 19.81 -72.43
C PHE A 90 0.22 19.56 -70.98
N ILE A 91 0.47 20.60 -70.16
CA ILE A 91 0.67 20.48 -68.72
C ILE A 91 -0.61 19.99 -68.05
N THR A 92 -1.78 20.48 -68.47
CA THR A 92 -3.07 20.07 -67.93
C THR A 92 -3.36 18.61 -68.21
N VAL A 93 -3.09 18.15 -69.44
CA VAL A 93 -3.23 16.74 -69.85
C VAL A 93 -2.29 15.84 -69.05
N ILE A 94 -1.04 16.24 -68.82
CA ILE A 94 -0.10 15.50 -67.97
C ILE A 94 -0.58 15.46 -66.56
N ALA A 95 -1.09 16.58 -66.02
CA ALA A 95 -1.62 16.64 -64.64
C ALA A 95 -2.84 15.72 -64.49
N PHE A 96 -3.79 15.76 -65.42
CA PHE A 96 -4.95 14.83 -65.42
C PHE A 96 -4.52 13.38 -65.62
N GLY A 97 -3.58 13.10 -66.52
CA GLY A 97 -3.03 11.74 -66.68
C GLY A 97 -2.36 11.23 -65.38
N SER A 98 -1.60 12.10 -64.72
CA SER A 98 -1.01 11.76 -63.43
C SER A 98 -2.05 11.47 -62.31
N ILE A 99 -3.15 12.24 -62.30
CA ILE A 99 -4.26 12.01 -61.40
C ILE A 99 -4.96 10.68 -61.70
N ILE A 100 -5.20 10.37 -62.97
CA ILE A 100 -5.81 9.11 -63.41
C ILE A 100 -4.92 7.92 -63.03
N VAL A 101 -3.62 7.99 -63.31
CA VAL A 101 -2.65 6.95 -62.91
C VAL A 101 -2.64 6.75 -61.43
N ARG A 102 -2.69 7.84 -60.67
CA ARG A 102 -2.73 7.79 -59.19
C ARG A 102 -4.05 7.21 -58.68
N LEU A 103 -5.17 7.53 -59.32
CA LEU A 103 -6.49 6.93 -59.02
C LEU A 103 -6.54 5.43 -59.32
N VAL A 104 -6.02 5.01 -60.47
CA VAL A 104 -5.92 3.58 -60.82
C VAL A 104 -5.04 2.84 -59.81
N ASN A 105 -3.87 3.39 -59.46
CA ASN A 105 -2.98 2.79 -58.47
C ASN A 105 -3.65 2.70 -57.10
N LEU A 106 -4.42 3.72 -56.68
CA LEU A 106 -5.16 3.72 -55.42
C LEU A 106 -6.37 2.73 -55.43
N GLN A 107 -7.12 2.67 -56.56
CA GLN A 107 -8.38 1.90 -56.62
C GLN A 107 -8.21 0.48 -57.13
N VAL A 108 -7.19 0.16 -57.91
CA VAL A 108 -6.98 -1.18 -58.49
C VAL A 108 -5.81 -1.88 -57.80
N ASP A 109 -4.60 -1.32 -57.88
CA ASP A 109 -3.41 -2.01 -57.40
C ASP A 109 -3.31 -2.06 -55.85
N ASN A 110 -3.74 -1.00 -55.18
CA ASN A 110 -3.67 -0.93 -53.74
C ASN A 110 -5.03 -1.05 -53.04
N GLN A 111 -6.12 -1.40 -53.73
CA GLN A 111 -7.45 -1.50 -53.15
C GLN A 111 -7.47 -2.42 -51.91
N LYS A 112 -6.92 -3.62 -52.02
CA LYS A 112 -6.85 -4.58 -50.91
C LYS A 112 -6.05 -4.05 -49.71
N LYS A 113 -4.97 -3.32 -49.99
CA LYS A 113 -4.11 -2.72 -48.92
C LYS A 113 -4.81 -1.57 -48.19
N TYR A 114 -5.53 -0.72 -48.94
CA TYR A 114 -6.28 0.39 -48.31
C TYR A 114 -7.58 -0.09 -47.65
N GLN A 115 -8.25 -1.09 -48.22
CA GLN A 115 -9.37 -1.77 -47.56
C GLN A 115 -8.91 -2.42 -46.26
N LYS A 116 -7.76 -3.11 -46.25
CA LYS A 116 -7.19 -3.69 -45.00
C LYS A 116 -6.88 -2.60 -43.97
N LYS A 117 -6.26 -1.49 -44.39
CA LYS A 117 -6.02 -0.36 -43.49
C LYS A 117 -7.30 0.32 -43.00
N LEU A 118 -8.33 0.41 -43.83
CA LEU A 118 -9.64 0.94 -43.42
C LEU A 118 -10.29 0.01 -42.40
N VAL A 119 -10.24 -1.28 -42.64
CA VAL A 119 -10.77 -2.31 -41.73
C VAL A 119 -9.98 -2.24 -40.40
N GLU A 120 -8.64 -2.20 -40.44
CA GLU A 120 -7.79 -2.04 -39.24
C GLU A 120 -8.07 -0.71 -38.50
N ALA A 121 -8.39 0.37 -39.20
CA ALA A 121 -8.71 1.67 -38.61
C ALA A 121 -10.15 1.76 -38.07
N THR A 122 -11.07 0.93 -38.56
CA THR A 122 -12.49 0.86 -38.14
C THR A 122 -12.75 -0.26 -37.13
N GLU A 123 -11.83 -1.20 -36.97
CA GLU A 123 -11.90 -2.26 -35.98
C GLU A 123 -11.35 -1.76 -34.64
N GLN A 124 -12.26 -1.51 -33.69
CA GLN A 124 -11.88 -1.18 -32.30
C GLN A 124 -12.00 -2.43 -31.44
N ILE A 125 -10.96 -2.69 -30.65
CA ILE A 125 -11.04 -3.68 -29.58
C ILE A 125 -11.50 -2.93 -28.33
N ILE A 126 -12.63 -3.36 -27.78
CA ILE A 126 -13.14 -2.84 -26.51
C ILE A 126 -13.11 -3.94 -25.45
N GLU A 127 -12.91 -3.53 -24.22
CA GLU A 127 -12.98 -4.43 -23.08
C GLU A 127 -14.41 -4.47 -22.53
N GLY A 128 -14.82 -5.65 -22.10
CA GLY A 128 -16.09 -5.87 -21.40
C GLY A 128 -16.07 -5.38 -19.98
N SER A 129 -17.13 -5.69 -19.25
CA SER A 129 -17.28 -5.34 -17.83
C SER A 129 -16.17 -5.94 -16.96
N SER A 130 -15.94 -5.33 -15.80
CA SER A 130 -15.04 -5.85 -14.78
C SER A 130 -15.44 -7.28 -14.38
N THR A 131 -14.46 -8.17 -14.30
CA THR A 131 -14.64 -9.57 -13.92
C THR A 131 -14.41 -9.76 -12.42
N PRO A 132 -15.05 -10.77 -11.79
CA PRO A 132 -14.81 -11.09 -10.39
C PRO A 132 -13.34 -11.40 -10.11
N ARG A 133 -12.91 -11.09 -8.91
CA ARG A 133 -11.54 -11.38 -8.43
C ARG A 133 -11.42 -12.85 -8.01
N GLY A 134 -10.18 -13.33 -7.90
CA GLY A 134 -9.87 -14.61 -7.30
C GLY A 134 -10.40 -14.73 -5.87
N ARG A 135 -10.71 -15.93 -5.44
CA ARG A 135 -11.12 -16.25 -4.07
C ARG A 135 -9.90 -16.36 -3.15
N ILE A 136 -10.14 -16.21 -1.85
CA ILE A 136 -9.09 -16.42 -0.84
C ILE A 136 -9.58 -17.47 0.13
N TYR A 137 -8.74 -18.46 0.40
CA TYR A 137 -9.00 -19.58 1.28
C TYR A 137 -7.94 -19.64 2.39
N ASP A 138 -8.28 -20.23 3.52
CA ASP A 138 -7.31 -20.61 4.55
C ASP A 138 -6.51 -21.87 4.14
N ARG A 139 -5.55 -22.30 4.99
CA ARG A 139 -4.73 -23.49 4.73
C ARG A 139 -5.52 -24.80 4.61
N ASN A 140 -6.73 -24.86 5.19
CA ASN A 140 -7.63 -26.00 5.19
C ASN A 140 -8.72 -25.87 4.11
N HIS A 141 -8.55 -24.94 3.17
CA HIS A 141 -9.50 -24.62 2.09
C HIS A 141 -10.87 -24.10 2.58
N VAL A 142 -10.92 -23.51 3.77
CA VAL A 142 -12.08 -22.74 4.22
C VAL A 142 -12.14 -21.43 3.44
N LEU A 143 -13.27 -21.14 2.80
CA LEU A 143 -13.44 -19.93 2.01
C LEU A 143 -13.54 -18.69 2.92
N LEU A 144 -12.63 -17.75 2.70
CA LEU A 144 -12.53 -16.49 3.46
C LEU A 144 -13.13 -15.31 2.71
N VAL A 145 -12.81 -15.20 1.41
CA VAL A 145 -13.23 -14.08 0.56
C VAL A 145 -13.78 -14.61 -0.76
N ASP A 146 -14.98 -14.17 -1.11
CA ASP A 146 -15.64 -14.51 -2.38
C ASP A 146 -16.15 -13.23 -3.09
N ASN A 147 -16.86 -13.42 -4.17
CA ASN A 147 -17.54 -12.38 -4.92
C ASN A 147 -19.04 -12.72 -4.98
N LYS A 148 -19.87 -11.76 -4.62
CA LYS A 148 -21.32 -11.85 -4.75
C LYS A 148 -21.75 -11.12 -6.00
N ALA A 149 -22.52 -11.78 -6.87
CA ALA A 149 -23.16 -11.12 -7.99
C ALA A 149 -24.21 -10.14 -7.49
N VAL A 150 -24.20 -8.93 -8.01
CA VAL A 150 -25.14 -7.86 -7.66
C VAL A 150 -25.73 -7.24 -8.90
N LYS A 151 -27.04 -7.05 -8.92
CA LYS A 151 -27.71 -6.26 -9.94
C LYS A 151 -27.29 -4.81 -9.78
N THR A 152 -26.79 -4.20 -10.82
CA THR A 152 -26.27 -2.84 -10.80
C THR A 152 -26.91 -2.00 -11.86
N ILE A 153 -27.44 -0.85 -11.44
CA ILE A 153 -27.91 0.22 -12.32
C ILE A 153 -26.78 1.24 -12.36
N TYR A 154 -26.31 1.57 -13.55
CA TYR A 154 -25.22 2.52 -13.73
C TYR A 154 -25.53 3.56 -14.80
N TYR A 155 -24.82 4.67 -14.75
CA TYR A 155 -24.83 5.74 -15.72
C TYR A 155 -23.45 5.88 -16.35
N LYS A 156 -23.40 5.99 -17.68
CA LYS A 156 -22.18 6.33 -18.43
C LYS A 156 -22.51 7.53 -19.31
N LYS A 157 -21.81 8.64 -19.06
CA LYS A 157 -22.07 9.90 -19.75
C LYS A 157 -21.89 9.73 -21.26
N GLU A 158 -22.91 10.13 -22.01
CA GLU A 158 -22.85 10.19 -23.47
C GLU A 158 -22.24 11.49 -23.97
N ASP A 159 -21.67 11.47 -25.17
CA ASP A 159 -21.15 12.66 -25.82
C ASP A 159 -22.27 13.69 -26.05
N ARG A 160 -21.99 14.96 -25.74
CA ARG A 160 -22.86 16.12 -25.98
C ARG A 160 -24.12 16.19 -25.13
N ILE A 161 -24.27 15.37 -24.08
CA ILE A 161 -25.38 15.53 -23.13
C ILE A 161 -25.24 16.82 -22.35
N THR A 162 -26.31 17.57 -22.22
CA THR A 162 -26.33 18.85 -21.49
C THR A 162 -26.66 18.65 -20.01
N THR A 163 -26.26 19.60 -19.17
CA THR A 163 -26.62 19.61 -17.73
C THR A 163 -28.10 19.51 -17.49
N LYS A 164 -28.93 20.19 -18.35
CA LYS A 164 -30.37 20.15 -18.25
C LYS A 164 -30.92 18.75 -18.51
N GLU A 165 -30.46 18.12 -19.56
CA GLU A 165 -30.85 16.73 -19.86
C GLU A 165 -30.41 15.76 -18.74
N GLU A 166 -29.20 15.90 -18.15
CA GLU A 166 -28.79 15.07 -17.01
C GLU A 166 -29.71 15.27 -15.78
N ILE A 167 -30.18 16.48 -15.52
CA ILE A 167 -31.13 16.75 -14.43
C ILE A 167 -32.48 16.11 -14.74
N GLU A 168 -33.01 16.26 -15.97
CA GLU A 168 -34.25 15.61 -16.39
C GLU A 168 -34.18 14.10 -16.30
N LEU A 169 -33.04 13.51 -16.65
CA LEU A 169 -32.76 12.06 -16.50
C LEU A 169 -32.77 11.65 -15.03
N ALA A 170 -32.18 12.47 -14.13
CA ALA A 170 -32.15 12.15 -12.70
C ALA A 170 -33.58 12.05 -12.12
N TYR A 171 -34.49 12.95 -12.52
CA TYR A 171 -35.91 12.88 -12.13
C TYR A 171 -36.59 11.63 -12.73
N LYS A 172 -36.41 11.37 -14.04
CA LYS A 172 -37.03 10.21 -14.69
C LYS A 172 -36.60 8.90 -14.05
N VAL A 173 -35.31 8.79 -13.67
CA VAL A 173 -34.79 7.61 -13.00
C VAL A 173 -35.35 7.49 -11.58
N GLY A 174 -35.45 8.60 -10.83
CA GLY A 174 -36.08 8.60 -9.52
C GLY A 174 -37.56 8.20 -9.53
N ASP A 175 -38.29 8.38 -10.68
CA ASP A 175 -39.65 7.88 -10.85
C ASP A 175 -39.72 6.36 -11.08
N LEU A 176 -38.61 5.71 -11.48
CA LEU A 176 -38.54 4.27 -11.81
C LEU A 176 -37.91 3.42 -10.71
N ILE A 177 -36.99 3.99 -9.94
CA ILE A 177 -36.23 3.28 -8.90
C ILE A 177 -36.18 4.14 -7.63
N ASN A 178 -36.03 3.50 -6.47
CA ASN A 178 -35.87 4.19 -5.20
C ASN A 178 -34.38 4.24 -4.82
N VAL A 179 -33.80 5.43 -4.71
CA VAL A 179 -32.38 5.64 -4.33
C VAL A 179 -32.32 6.28 -2.95
N ASP A 180 -31.73 5.58 -1.98
CA ASP A 180 -31.55 6.13 -0.61
C ASP A 180 -30.61 7.35 -0.63
N TYR A 181 -31.17 8.53 -0.39
CA TYR A 181 -30.46 9.80 -0.38
C TYR A 181 -30.02 10.28 1.01
N LYS A 182 -29.99 9.40 2.04
CA LYS A 182 -29.48 9.75 3.39
C LYS A 182 -28.07 10.34 3.40
N LYS A 183 -27.29 10.05 2.36
CA LYS A 183 -25.93 10.59 2.18
C LYS A 183 -25.89 11.92 1.44
N LEU A 184 -27.05 12.49 1.06
CA LEU A 184 -27.12 13.80 0.42
C LEU A 184 -26.68 14.88 1.42
N SER A 185 -25.54 15.51 1.15
CA SER A 185 -25.08 16.65 1.93
C SER A 185 -25.70 17.97 1.44
N GLU A 186 -25.72 18.96 2.30
CA GLU A 186 -26.15 20.32 1.93
C GLU A 186 -25.39 20.86 0.72
N ARG A 187 -24.08 20.59 0.62
CA ARG A 187 -23.24 20.99 -0.53
C ARG A 187 -23.70 20.32 -1.84
N MET A 188 -24.10 19.07 -1.80
CA MET A 188 -24.61 18.35 -2.98
C MET A 188 -25.95 18.97 -3.42
N LEU A 189 -26.83 19.27 -2.48
CA LEU A 189 -28.10 19.91 -2.77
C LEU A 189 -27.92 21.33 -3.32
N LYS A 190 -27.02 22.14 -2.76
CA LYS A 190 -26.62 23.43 -3.29
C LYS A 190 -26.05 23.34 -4.70
N THR A 191 -25.27 22.30 -4.99
CA THR A 191 -24.75 22.04 -6.35
C THR A 191 -25.89 21.78 -7.33
N PHE A 192 -26.87 20.97 -6.93
CA PHE A 192 -28.03 20.68 -7.75
C PHE A 192 -28.87 21.95 -7.98
N TRP A 193 -29.14 22.76 -6.92
CA TRP A 193 -29.80 24.04 -7.01
C TRP A 193 -29.08 25.00 -7.98
N TYR A 194 -27.75 25.13 -7.85
CA TYR A 194 -26.93 25.96 -8.73
C TYR A 194 -27.05 25.55 -10.19
N ARG A 195 -26.99 24.26 -10.48
CA ARG A 195 -27.13 23.77 -11.85
C ARG A 195 -28.49 24.00 -12.46
N ASN A 196 -29.55 23.96 -11.64
CA ASN A 196 -30.91 24.23 -12.03
C ASN A 196 -31.23 25.75 -12.16
N ASN A 197 -30.55 26.59 -11.41
CA ASN A 197 -30.87 28.02 -11.28
C ASN A 197 -29.65 28.89 -11.70
N LYS A 198 -29.04 28.63 -12.84
CA LYS A 198 -27.79 29.29 -13.27
C LYS A 198 -27.85 30.80 -13.24
N GLU A 199 -28.94 31.40 -13.69
CA GLU A 199 -29.09 32.87 -13.73
C GLU A 199 -29.26 33.46 -12.31
N LYS A 200 -30.06 32.83 -11.44
CA LYS A 200 -30.18 33.22 -10.03
C LYS A 200 -28.83 33.06 -9.29
N ALA A 201 -28.10 32.02 -9.62
CA ALA A 201 -26.79 31.77 -9.04
C ALA A 201 -25.75 32.83 -9.45
N LYS A 202 -25.71 33.21 -10.74
CA LYS A 202 -24.86 34.29 -11.25
C LYS A 202 -25.20 35.65 -10.61
N ALA A 203 -26.50 35.92 -10.38
CA ALA A 203 -26.98 37.15 -9.73
C ALA A 203 -26.53 37.26 -8.25
N LYS A 204 -26.05 36.17 -7.64
CA LYS A 204 -25.47 36.20 -6.29
C LYS A 204 -24.06 36.78 -6.24
N ILE A 205 -23.39 36.93 -7.39
CA ILE A 205 -22.05 37.52 -7.52
C ILE A 205 -22.24 39.00 -7.94
N THR A 206 -21.61 39.89 -7.19
CA THR A 206 -21.67 41.32 -7.45
C THR A 206 -20.81 41.73 -8.66
N ASP A 207 -21.16 42.85 -9.30
CA ASP A 207 -20.41 43.39 -10.44
C ASP A 207 -18.91 43.62 -10.11
N LYS A 208 -18.60 43.98 -8.85
CA LYS A 208 -17.23 44.16 -8.38
C LYS A 208 -16.45 42.84 -8.34
N GLU A 209 -17.13 41.76 -8.01
CA GLU A 209 -16.52 40.40 -7.96
C GLU A 209 -16.36 39.84 -9.37
N TRP A 210 -17.36 40.06 -10.24
CA TRP A 210 -17.24 39.73 -11.66
C TRP A 210 -16.06 40.45 -12.30
N LYS A 211 -15.86 41.72 -12.00
CA LYS A 211 -14.71 42.51 -12.48
C LYS A 211 -13.37 41.92 -11.97
N LYS A 212 -13.32 41.49 -10.71
CA LYS A 212 -12.13 40.82 -10.17
C LYS A 212 -11.84 39.45 -10.86
N TYR A 213 -12.90 38.71 -11.21
CA TYR A 213 -12.80 37.48 -11.96
C TYR A 213 -12.25 37.74 -13.38
N GLU A 214 -12.78 38.74 -14.11
CA GLU A 214 -12.27 39.16 -15.41
C GLU A 214 -10.80 39.60 -15.35
N GLU A 215 -10.41 40.29 -14.27
CA GLU A 215 -9.02 40.68 -13.98
C GLU A 215 -8.14 39.49 -13.52
N ARG A 216 -8.65 38.25 -13.51
CA ARG A 216 -8.00 37.01 -13.02
C ARG A 216 -7.50 37.07 -11.57
N LYS A 217 -8.13 37.89 -10.74
CA LYS A 217 -7.90 37.98 -9.29
C LYS A 217 -8.74 36.99 -8.49
N LEU A 218 -9.78 36.44 -9.09
CA LEU A 218 -10.60 35.35 -8.59
C LEU A 218 -10.57 34.22 -9.62
N THR A 219 -10.63 33.00 -9.13
CA THR A 219 -10.69 31.77 -9.92
C THR A 219 -12.15 31.30 -10.08
N ASP A 220 -12.37 30.32 -10.97
CA ASP A 220 -13.67 29.63 -11.08
C ASP A 220 -14.11 29.02 -9.73
N ASP A 221 -13.15 28.46 -8.97
CA ASP A 221 -13.42 27.87 -7.66
C ASP A 221 -13.84 28.93 -6.64
N ASP A 222 -13.21 30.13 -6.63
CA ASP A 222 -13.59 31.23 -5.75
C ASP A 222 -15.04 31.69 -6.05
N ILE A 223 -15.40 31.84 -7.33
CA ILE A 223 -16.76 32.21 -7.74
C ILE A 223 -17.79 31.14 -7.32
N ASN A 224 -17.45 29.86 -7.54
CA ASN A 224 -18.33 28.75 -7.15
C ASN A 224 -18.52 28.70 -5.62
N ASP A 225 -17.46 28.85 -4.84
CA ASP A 225 -17.54 28.84 -3.37
C ASP A 225 -18.36 30.01 -2.86
N MET A 226 -18.21 31.23 -3.42
CA MET A 226 -19.07 32.38 -3.10
C MET A 226 -20.55 32.11 -3.41
N ILE A 227 -20.86 31.46 -4.54
CA ILE A 227 -22.22 31.08 -4.87
C ILE A 227 -22.76 30.10 -3.84
N TYR A 228 -22.02 29.04 -3.51
CA TYR A 228 -22.45 28.04 -2.53
C TYR A 228 -22.67 28.62 -1.13
N GLU A 229 -21.84 29.55 -0.68
CA GLU A 229 -22.02 30.23 0.59
C GLU A 229 -23.29 31.09 0.62
N ARG A 230 -23.66 31.72 -0.51
CA ARG A 230 -24.77 32.63 -0.64
C ARG A 230 -26.11 31.97 -0.98
N ILE A 231 -26.16 30.67 -1.22
CA ILE A 231 -27.41 29.90 -1.33
C ILE A 231 -27.97 29.73 0.07
N THR A 232 -29.16 30.30 0.29
CA THR A 232 -29.82 30.33 1.60
C THR A 232 -30.64 29.05 1.86
N LYS A 233 -31.07 28.87 3.11
CA LYS A 233 -31.94 27.73 3.47
C LYS A 233 -33.33 27.88 2.81
N GLU A 234 -33.87 29.09 2.76
CA GLU A 234 -35.18 29.40 2.16
C GLU A 234 -35.20 29.03 0.66
N GLU A 235 -34.06 29.00 0.00
CA GLU A 235 -33.95 28.55 -1.40
C GLU A 235 -33.91 27.04 -1.54
N LEU A 236 -33.53 26.33 -0.48
CA LEU A 236 -33.46 24.87 -0.43
C LEU A 236 -34.69 24.23 0.23
N ASP A 237 -35.38 24.93 1.12
CA ASP A 237 -36.59 24.43 1.83
C ASP A 237 -37.72 23.94 0.90
N PRO A 238 -37.97 24.51 -0.29
CA PRO A 238 -38.98 24.02 -1.20
C PRO A 238 -38.67 22.64 -1.83
N TYR A 239 -37.43 22.12 -1.67
CA TYR A 239 -37.06 20.84 -2.25
C TYR A 239 -37.74 19.68 -1.52
N THR A 240 -38.61 18.99 -2.23
CA THR A 240 -39.30 17.78 -1.77
C THR A 240 -38.35 16.58 -1.67
N ASP A 241 -38.81 15.47 -1.11
CA ASP A 241 -38.04 14.23 -1.07
C ASP A 241 -37.69 13.72 -2.49
N LYS A 242 -38.63 13.93 -3.45
CA LYS A 242 -38.37 13.63 -4.87
C LYS A 242 -37.23 14.50 -5.45
N ASP A 243 -37.16 15.77 -5.09
CA ASP A 243 -36.10 16.67 -5.54
C ASP A 243 -34.74 16.28 -4.92
N LYS A 244 -34.74 15.87 -3.64
CA LYS A 244 -33.55 15.42 -2.93
C LYS A 244 -33.03 14.13 -3.51
N GLU A 245 -33.92 13.18 -3.84
CA GLU A 245 -33.53 11.93 -4.52
C GLU A 245 -32.95 12.23 -5.91
N ALA A 246 -33.59 13.05 -6.72
CA ALA A 246 -33.08 13.48 -8.03
C ALA A 246 -31.71 14.20 -7.89
N ALA A 247 -31.55 15.06 -6.88
CA ALA A 247 -30.29 15.73 -6.59
C ALA A 247 -29.18 14.72 -6.25
N TYR A 248 -29.49 13.66 -5.50
CA TYR A 248 -28.54 12.63 -5.17
C TYR A 248 -28.19 11.75 -6.38
N ILE A 249 -29.16 11.38 -7.20
CA ILE A 249 -28.95 10.68 -8.47
C ILE A 249 -28.04 11.52 -9.38
N TYR A 250 -28.33 12.82 -9.54
CA TYR A 250 -27.51 13.75 -10.32
C TYR A 250 -26.05 13.81 -9.81
N TYR A 251 -25.89 13.87 -8.48
CA TYR A 251 -24.55 13.80 -7.88
C TYR A 251 -23.82 12.50 -8.23
N LEU A 252 -24.50 11.35 -8.13
CA LEU A 252 -23.92 10.05 -8.49
C LEU A 252 -23.53 9.99 -9.96
N MET A 253 -24.34 10.54 -10.87
CA MET A 253 -24.07 10.62 -12.32
C MET A 253 -22.78 11.39 -12.64
N ASN A 254 -22.42 12.38 -11.80
CA ASN A 254 -21.29 13.28 -12.04
C ASN A 254 -20.07 13.03 -11.13
N LYS A 255 -20.11 12.02 -10.25
CA LYS A 255 -19.02 11.68 -9.33
C LYS A 255 -17.90 10.94 -10.04
N GLY A 256 -16.62 11.33 -9.81
CA GLY A 256 -15.43 10.65 -10.33
C GLY A 256 -15.11 11.00 -11.79
N TYR A 257 -14.48 10.10 -12.55
CA TYR A 257 -14.01 10.36 -13.92
C TYR A 257 -15.19 10.53 -14.90
N SER A 258 -15.14 11.54 -15.78
CA SER A 258 -16.28 11.98 -16.58
C SER A 258 -16.94 10.88 -17.42
N TYR A 259 -16.18 10.03 -18.08
CA TYR A 259 -16.70 8.99 -18.98
C TYR A 259 -16.65 7.56 -18.42
N ALA A 260 -16.29 7.43 -17.14
CA ALA A 260 -16.38 6.14 -16.46
C ALA A 260 -17.81 5.78 -16.10
N GLU A 261 -18.09 4.49 -15.95
CA GLU A 261 -19.37 4.00 -15.44
C GLU A 261 -19.59 4.47 -13.99
N LYS A 262 -20.74 5.05 -13.72
CA LYS A 262 -21.16 5.57 -12.40
C LYS A 262 -22.22 4.66 -11.82
N ILE A 263 -21.95 4.01 -10.72
CA ILE A 263 -22.95 3.20 -10.01
C ILE A 263 -23.99 4.14 -9.42
N ILE A 264 -25.22 3.97 -9.83
CA ILE A 264 -26.39 4.69 -9.29
C ILE A 264 -27.01 3.89 -8.15
N LYS A 265 -27.28 2.59 -8.37
CA LYS A 265 -27.79 1.67 -7.36
C LYS A 265 -27.24 0.28 -7.59
N ASN A 266 -26.70 -0.36 -6.55
CA ASN A 266 -26.22 -1.75 -6.58
C ASN A 266 -26.58 -2.51 -5.29
N LYS A 267 -27.28 -1.87 -4.35
CA LYS A 267 -27.80 -2.53 -3.14
C LYS A 267 -29.32 -2.57 -3.24
N ASP A 268 -29.86 -3.71 -2.89
CA ASP A 268 -31.32 -3.94 -2.84
C ASP A 268 -32.03 -3.55 -4.14
N VAL A 269 -31.40 -3.82 -5.29
CA VAL A 269 -32.00 -3.61 -6.61
C VAL A 269 -33.00 -4.74 -6.86
N SER A 270 -34.30 -4.40 -6.90
CA SER A 270 -35.36 -5.36 -7.19
C SER A 270 -35.34 -5.81 -8.64
N ASP A 271 -35.97 -6.94 -8.95
CA ASP A 271 -36.15 -7.41 -10.33
C ASP A 271 -36.95 -6.41 -11.16
N GLU A 272 -37.94 -5.78 -10.54
CA GLU A 272 -38.78 -4.77 -11.16
C GLU A 272 -37.98 -3.50 -11.54
N GLU A 273 -37.19 -2.95 -10.61
CA GLU A 273 -36.32 -1.80 -10.87
C GLU A 273 -35.30 -2.11 -12.01
N TYR A 274 -34.69 -3.29 -11.93
CA TYR A 274 -33.73 -3.75 -12.94
C TYR A 274 -34.38 -3.85 -14.31
N ALA A 275 -35.60 -4.42 -14.41
CA ALA A 275 -36.36 -4.55 -15.66
C ALA A 275 -36.78 -3.19 -16.19
N LYS A 276 -37.35 -2.31 -15.35
CA LYS A 276 -37.79 -0.95 -15.77
C LYS A 276 -36.67 -0.15 -16.42
N ILE A 277 -35.47 -0.18 -15.83
CA ILE A 277 -34.31 0.53 -16.41
C ILE A 277 -33.85 -0.17 -17.69
N SER A 278 -33.78 -1.51 -17.70
CA SER A 278 -33.35 -2.27 -18.90
C SER A 278 -34.27 -2.05 -20.11
N GLU A 279 -35.57 -1.94 -19.88
CA GLU A 279 -36.57 -1.68 -20.92
C GLU A 279 -36.63 -0.22 -21.38
N SER A 280 -36.08 0.71 -20.57
CA SER A 280 -36.14 2.16 -20.83
C SER A 280 -34.82 2.74 -21.35
N ILE A 281 -33.86 1.93 -21.78
CA ILE A 281 -32.51 2.36 -22.21
C ILE A 281 -32.56 3.44 -23.31
N ASP A 282 -33.47 3.30 -24.27
CA ASP A 282 -33.64 4.27 -25.37
C ASP A 282 -34.08 5.67 -24.91
N ILE A 283 -34.81 5.73 -23.79
CA ILE A 283 -35.32 6.97 -23.20
C ILE A 283 -34.36 7.53 -22.15
N LEU A 284 -33.69 6.64 -21.42
CA LEU A 284 -32.78 6.98 -20.33
C LEU A 284 -31.32 7.00 -20.82
N LYS A 285 -31.01 7.91 -21.71
CA LYS A 285 -29.69 8.04 -22.36
C LYS A 285 -28.56 7.93 -21.35
N GLY A 286 -27.64 6.99 -21.57
CA GLY A 286 -26.49 6.73 -20.72
C GLY A 286 -26.76 5.84 -19.50
N PHE A 287 -28.03 5.61 -19.12
CA PHE A 287 -28.36 4.62 -18.09
C PHE A 287 -28.40 3.22 -18.68
N ASN A 288 -27.97 2.24 -17.89
CA ASN A 288 -28.02 0.84 -18.26
C ASN A 288 -27.95 -0.04 -17.01
N THR A 289 -28.14 -1.34 -17.22
CA THR A 289 -28.07 -2.36 -16.17
C THR A 289 -27.00 -3.38 -16.46
N LYS A 290 -26.42 -3.97 -15.43
CA LYS A 290 -25.49 -5.11 -15.55
C LYS A 290 -25.52 -5.97 -14.30
N LEU A 291 -25.11 -7.23 -14.43
CA LEU A 291 -24.68 -8.01 -13.30
C LEU A 291 -23.21 -7.63 -13.01
N ASP A 292 -22.99 -7.09 -11.84
CA ASP A 292 -21.66 -6.73 -11.33
C ASP A 292 -21.31 -7.66 -10.17
N TRP A 293 -20.23 -7.39 -9.47
CA TRP A 293 -19.79 -8.17 -8.32
C TRP A 293 -19.37 -7.25 -7.17
N GLU A 294 -19.60 -7.73 -5.95
CA GLU A 294 -19.07 -7.13 -4.72
C GLU A 294 -18.18 -8.15 -4.01
N ARG A 295 -17.12 -7.64 -3.37
CA ARG A 295 -16.23 -8.45 -2.55
C ARG A 295 -16.91 -8.77 -1.22
N VAL A 296 -16.96 -10.06 -0.86
CA VAL A 296 -17.64 -10.54 0.35
C VAL A 296 -16.64 -11.27 1.24
N TYR A 297 -16.61 -10.89 2.52
CA TYR A 297 -15.75 -11.46 3.55
C TYR A 297 -16.59 -12.36 4.44
N LEU A 298 -16.40 -13.67 4.30
CA LEU A 298 -17.32 -14.67 4.85
C LEU A 298 -17.08 -15.00 6.33
N GLN A 299 -15.93 -14.56 6.87
CA GLN A 299 -15.55 -14.80 8.25
C GLN A 299 -15.78 -13.57 9.17
N GLY A 300 -16.62 -12.63 8.73
CA GLY A 300 -16.87 -11.40 9.47
C GLY A 300 -15.61 -10.55 9.64
N ASP A 301 -15.34 -10.14 10.88
CA ASP A 301 -14.22 -9.27 11.20
C ASP A 301 -12.91 -10.02 11.47
N TYR A 302 -12.94 -11.35 11.51
CA TYR A 302 -11.73 -12.15 11.72
C TYR A 302 -10.75 -12.02 10.56
N PHE A 303 -9.52 -11.69 10.87
CA PHE A 303 -8.41 -11.47 9.93
C PHE A 303 -8.71 -10.42 8.83
N ARG A 304 -9.79 -9.66 9.01
CA ARG A 304 -10.39 -8.81 7.99
C ARG A 304 -9.44 -7.71 7.49
N SER A 305 -8.70 -7.07 8.38
CA SER A 305 -7.77 -5.99 8.01
C SER A 305 -6.63 -6.47 7.11
N ILE A 306 -6.13 -7.69 7.35
CA ILE A 306 -5.00 -8.25 6.58
C ILE A 306 -5.45 -8.82 5.23
N LEU A 307 -6.69 -9.30 5.13
CA LEU A 307 -7.26 -9.66 3.82
C LEU A 307 -7.24 -8.47 2.87
N GLY A 308 -7.43 -7.25 3.39
CA GLY A 308 -7.31 -6.02 2.63
C GLY A 308 -8.60 -5.57 1.96
N ASN A 309 -8.50 -4.50 1.20
CA ASN A 309 -9.63 -3.85 0.53
C ASN A 309 -9.39 -3.72 -0.97
N VAL A 310 -10.49 -3.63 -1.70
CA VAL A 310 -10.54 -3.36 -3.14
C VAL A 310 -11.14 -1.99 -3.38
N SER A 311 -10.61 -1.23 -4.31
CA SER A 311 -11.19 0.06 -4.70
C SER A 311 -12.56 -0.12 -5.35
N SER A 312 -13.43 0.87 -5.22
CA SER A 312 -14.70 0.90 -5.98
C SER A 312 -14.46 1.39 -7.41
N SER A 313 -15.40 1.11 -8.32
CA SER A 313 -15.33 1.62 -9.69
C SER A 313 -15.31 3.16 -9.77
N THR A 314 -15.85 3.85 -8.75
CA THR A 314 -15.80 5.32 -8.67
C THR A 314 -14.48 5.86 -8.13
N GLN A 315 -13.75 5.07 -7.36
CA GLN A 315 -12.39 5.40 -6.90
C GLN A 315 -11.37 5.07 -7.98
N GLY A 316 -11.57 3.93 -8.67
CA GLY A 316 -10.61 3.44 -9.66
C GLY A 316 -9.24 3.14 -9.05
N ILE A 317 -8.22 3.29 -9.87
CA ILE A 317 -6.83 3.11 -9.45
C ILE A 317 -6.38 4.34 -8.64
N PRO A 318 -5.77 4.17 -7.44
CA PRO A 318 -5.13 5.25 -6.70
C PRO A 318 -4.11 6.00 -7.56
N ALA A 319 -4.06 7.34 -7.42
CA ALA A 319 -3.23 8.19 -8.28
C ALA A 319 -1.74 7.84 -8.23
N GLU A 320 -1.24 7.42 -7.07
CA GLU A 320 0.14 7.00 -6.84
C GLU A 320 0.50 5.69 -7.55
N LEU A 321 -0.48 4.85 -7.88
CA LEU A 321 -0.29 3.57 -8.57
C LEU A 321 -0.64 3.65 -10.06
N ALA A 322 -1.25 4.75 -10.52
CA ALA A 322 -1.86 4.84 -11.84
C ALA A 322 -0.86 4.60 -12.99
N GLU A 323 0.35 5.17 -12.91
CA GLU A 323 1.35 5.03 -13.96
C GLU A 323 1.75 3.57 -14.21
N ASP A 324 2.01 2.82 -13.14
CA ASP A 324 2.44 1.43 -13.24
C ASP A 324 1.30 0.51 -13.68
N TYR A 325 0.08 0.72 -13.17
CA TYR A 325 -1.08 -0.09 -13.52
C TYR A 325 -1.50 0.13 -14.98
N ILE A 326 -1.51 1.39 -15.46
CA ILE A 326 -1.82 1.69 -16.87
C ILE A 326 -0.80 1.05 -17.82
N LYS A 327 0.50 1.09 -17.50
CA LYS A 327 1.54 0.37 -18.27
C LYS A 327 1.27 -1.14 -18.35
N ASN A 328 0.65 -1.70 -17.32
CA ASN A 328 0.28 -3.11 -17.22
C ASN A 328 -1.13 -3.41 -17.78
N GLY A 329 -1.72 -2.47 -18.54
CA GLY A 329 -2.96 -2.68 -19.28
C GLY A 329 -4.23 -2.54 -18.42
N TYR A 330 -4.18 -1.81 -17.31
CA TYR A 330 -5.36 -1.45 -16.54
C TYR A 330 -5.99 -0.16 -17.06
N SER A 331 -7.30 -0.02 -16.90
CA SER A 331 -8.04 1.21 -17.10
C SER A 331 -8.15 1.99 -15.79
N MET A 332 -8.24 3.33 -15.84
CA MET A 332 -8.28 4.19 -14.64
C MET A 332 -9.43 3.86 -13.69
N ASP A 333 -10.51 3.30 -14.19
CA ASP A 333 -11.72 2.92 -13.45
C ASP A 333 -11.69 1.44 -12.99
N ASP A 334 -10.59 0.72 -13.22
CA ASP A 334 -10.46 -0.65 -12.75
C ASP A 334 -10.43 -0.72 -11.23
N ARG A 335 -11.12 -1.74 -10.71
CA ARG A 335 -11.11 -2.07 -9.28
C ARG A 335 -9.88 -2.90 -8.97
N VAL A 336 -9.01 -2.36 -8.12
CA VAL A 336 -7.72 -2.95 -7.74
C VAL A 336 -7.63 -3.13 -6.24
N GLY A 337 -6.79 -4.06 -5.79
CA GLY A 337 -6.44 -4.17 -4.38
C GLY A 337 -5.71 -2.91 -3.91
N ILE A 338 -6.13 -2.35 -2.77
CA ILE A 338 -5.59 -1.09 -2.24
C ILE A 338 -4.91 -1.25 -0.87
N SER A 339 -4.99 -2.43 -0.27
CA SER A 339 -4.31 -2.71 1.01
C SER A 339 -4.03 -4.20 1.20
N TYR A 340 -2.99 -4.50 1.94
CA TYR A 340 -2.55 -5.81 2.41
C TYR A 340 -2.59 -6.91 1.34
N LEU A 341 -3.20 -8.07 1.58
CA LEU A 341 -3.19 -9.21 0.64
C LEU A 341 -3.87 -8.90 -0.69
N GLU A 342 -4.98 -8.14 -0.69
CA GLU A 342 -5.62 -7.70 -1.94
C GLU A 342 -4.68 -6.86 -2.81
N TYR A 343 -3.83 -6.01 -2.19
CA TYR A 343 -2.84 -5.20 -2.90
C TYR A 343 -1.61 -6.02 -3.33
N GLU A 344 -1.02 -6.77 -2.40
CA GLU A 344 0.23 -7.49 -2.65
C GLU A 344 0.07 -8.56 -3.73
N TYR A 345 -1.08 -9.23 -3.72
CA TYR A 345 -1.39 -10.32 -4.65
C TYR A 345 -2.32 -9.92 -5.80
N GLU A 346 -2.41 -8.62 -6.11
CA GLU A 346 -3.22 -8.07 -7.21
C GLU A 346 -3.02 -8.86 -8.52
N LYS A 347 -1.77 -9.18 -8.87
CA LYS A 347 -1.44 -9.90 -10.12
C LYS A 347 -2.09 -11.28 -10.25
N TYR A 348 -2.39 -11.94 -9.11
CA TYR A 348 -3.10 -13.21 -9.10
C TYR A 348 -4.61 -13.01 -8.98
N LEU A 349 -5.02 -12.10 -8.11
CA LEU A 349 -6.42 -11.87 -7.79
C LEU A 349 -7.19 -11.16 -8.90
N LYS A 350 -6.53 -10.40 -9.77
CA LYS A 350 -7.15 -9.72 -10.90
C LYS A 350 -7.79 -10.70 -11.87
N GLY A 351 -9.06 -10.44 -12.23
CA GLY A 351 -9.71 -11.15 -13.34
C GLY A 351 -9.32 -10.57 -14.70
N THR A 352 -9.54 -11.33 -15.75
CA THR A 352 -9.31 -10.90 -17.13
C THR A 352 -10.62 -10.51 -17.76
N LYS A 353 -10.72 -9.26 -18.26
CA LYS A 353 -11.92 -8.78 -18.96
C LYS A 353 -12.10 -9.49 -20.28
N ALA A 354 -13.37 -9.71 -20.69
CA ALA A 354 -13.68 -10.14 -22.05
C ALA A 354 -13.23 -9.06 -23.06
N LYS A 355 -12.76 -9.48 -24.22
CA LYS A 355 -12.40 -8.57 -25.30
C LYS A 355 -13.31 -8.78 -26.50
N TYR A 356 -13.83 -7.70 -27.01
CA TYR A 356 -14.73 -7.68 -28.15
C TYR A 356 -14.13 -6.84 -29.28
N LYS A 357 -14.32 -7.32 -30.48
CA LYS A 357 -14.05 -6.59 -31.73
C LYS A 357 -15.33 -5.90 -32.18
N VAL A 358 -15.29 -4.59 -32.32
CA VAL A 358 -16.41 -3.83 -32.88
C VAL A 358 -16.18 -3.67 -34.35
N LYS A 359 -17.13 -4.18 -35.15
CA LYS A 359 -17.13 -4.07 -36.61
C LYS A 359 -18.54 -3.71 -37.08
N ASN A 360 -18.68 -2.56 -37.73
CA ASN A 360 -19.98 -2.07 -38.24
C ASN A 360 -21.11 -2.05 -37.18
N GLY A 361 -20.77 -1.71 -35.92
CA GLY A 361 -21.70 -1.69 -34.79
C GLY A 361 -22.02 -3.07 -34.19
N ALA A 362 -21.51 -4.15 -34.70
CA ALA A 362 -21.63 -5.49 -34.11
C ALA A 362 -20.43 -5.83 -33.25
N TYR A 363 -20.71 -6.56 -32.18
CA TYR A 363 -19.70 -6.99 -31.18
C TYR A 363 -19.37 -8.47 -31.44
N GLU A 364 -18.13 -8.76 -31.75
CA GLU A 364 -17.60 -10.11 -31.90
C GLU A 364 -16.69 -10.44 -30.74
N LEU A 365 -16.95 -11.50 -29.97
CA LEU A 365 -16.13 -11.93 -28.85
C LEU A 365 -14.77 -12.45 -29.34
N ILE A 366 -13.67 -11.77 -28.95
CA ILE A 366 -12.30 -12.23 -29.27
C ILE A 366 -11.81 -13.21 -28.20
N SER A 367 -12.01 -12.84 -26.93
CA SER A 367 -11.64 -13.68 -25.80
C SER A 367 -12.65 -13.53 -24.66
N PRO A 368 -13.07 -14.63 -24.04
CA PRO A 368 -13.94 -14.55 -22.87
C PRO A 368 -13.19 -13.96 -21.69
N GLY A 369 -13.92 -13.28 -20.80
CA GLY A 369 -13.41 -12.89 -19.53
C GLY A 369 -13.26 -14.10 -18.59
N SER A 370 -12.37 -14.00 -17.63
CA SER A 370 -12.20 -15.01 -16.59
C SER A 370 -12.05 -14.37 -15.21
N ARG A 371 -12.53 -15.07 -14.19
CA ARG A 371 -12.31 -14.70 -12.80
C ARG A 371 -10.80 -14.74 -12.50
N GLY A 372 -10.34 -13.96 -11.51
CA GLY A 372 -8.97 -14.02 -11.02
C GLY A 372 -8.63 -15.36 -10.34
N ASN A 373 -7.34 -15.60 -10.15
CA ASN A 373 -6.81 -16.84 -9.57
C ASN A 373 -7.04 -16.91 -8.06
N ASP A 374 -7.27 -18.09 -7.55
CA ASP A 374 -7.56 -18.34 -6.14
C ASP A 374 -6.26 -18.43 -5.32
N LEU A 375 -6.28 -17.88 -4.11
CA LEU A 375 -5.18 -17.96 -3.16
C LEU A 375 -5.54 -18.87 -2.00
N VAL A 376 -4.57 -19.67 -1.57
CA VAL A 376 -4.62 -20.45 -0.32
C VAL A 376 -3.57 -19.88 0.63
N LEU A 377 -4.01 -19.46 1.81
CA LEU A 377 -3.17 -18.86 2.83
C LEU A 377 -2.50 -19.94 3.71
N THR A 378 -1.50 -19.50 4.49
CA THR A 378 -0.89 -20.29 5.56
C THR A 378 -1.73 -20.26 6.85
N ILE A 379 -2.63 -19.29 6.96
CA ILE A 379 -3.51 -19.07 8.13
C ILE A 379 -4.45 -20.25 8.32
N ASP A 380 -4.56 -20.73 9.57
CA ASP A 380 -5.59 -21.64 10.00
C ASP A 380 -6.73 -20.86 10.68
N MET A 381 -7.90 -20.83 10.06
CA MET A 381 -9.02 -20.02 10.57
C MET A 381 -9.56 -20.46 11.91
N ASN A 382 -9.41 -21.74 12.29
CA ASN A 382 -9.81 -22.19 13.61
C ASN A 382 -8.88 -21.62 14.68
N LEU A 383 -7.57 -21.66 14.40
CA LEU A 383 -6.55 -21.09 15.28
C LEU A 383 -6.65 -19.55 15.30
N GLN A 384 -6.89 -18.92 14.16
CA GLN A 384 -7.02 -17.46 14.03
C GLN A 384 -8.21 -16.92 14.84
N LYS A 385 -9.39 -17.54 14.73
CA LYS A 385 -10.58 -17.14 15.49
C LYS A 385 -10.34 -17.29 16.99
N PHE A 386 -9.80 -18.43 17.40
CA PHE A 386 -9.46 -18.65 18.80
C PHE A 386 -8.49 -17.61 19.32
N LEU A 387 -7.46 -17.28 18.54
CA LEU A 387 -6.46 -16.26 18.88
C LEU A 387 -7.11 -14.89 19.07
N GLU A 388 -7.93 -14.45 18.12
CA GLU A 388 -8.57 -13.13 18.17
C GLU A 388 -9.59 -13.02 19.31
N ASP A 389 -10.40 -14.05 19.53
CA ASP A 389 -11.38 -14.08 20.62
C ASP A 389 -10.70 -14.07 21.99
N THR A 390 -9.65 -14.90 22.13
CA THR A 390 -8.87 -14.96 23.36
C THR A 390 -8.16 -13.62 23.63
N LEU A 391 -7.51 -13.07 22.61
CA LEU A 391 -6.82 -11.78 22.72
C LEU A 391 -7.81 -10.65 23.07
N SER A 392 -8.97 -10.61 22.42
CA SER A 392 -10.02 -9.60 22.68
C SER A 392 -10.52 -9.67 24.13
N ARG A 393 -10.79 -10.88 24.62
CA ARG A 393 -11.23 -11.09 26.00
C ARG A 393 -10.16 -10.68 27.02
N GLU A 394 -8.92 -11.14 26.85
CA GLU A 394 -7.82 -10.85 27.77
C GLU A 394 -7.42 -9.38 27.76
N VAL A 395 -7.39 -8.74 26.59
CA VAL A 395 -7.08 -7.30 26.45
C VAL A 395 -8.13 -6.46 27.18
N LEU A 396 -9.41 -6.76 27.00
CA LEU A 396 -10.49 -6.05 27.69
C LEU A 396 -10.44 -6.29 29.21
N ALA A 397 -10.24 -7.53 29.63
CA ALA A 397 -10.13 -7.85 31.05
C ALA A 397 -8.95 -7.16 31.71
N THR A 398 -7.79 -7.13 31.07
CA THR A 398 -6.58 -6.46 31.56
C THR A 398 -6.78 -4.96 31.71
N LYS A 399 -7.57 -4.32 30.85
CA LYS A 399 -7.86 -2.89 30.97
C LYS A 399 -8.54 -2.50 32.27
N TYR A 400 -9.22 -3.44 32.91
CA TYR A 400 -9.87 -3.25 34.23
C TYR A 400 -9.00 -3.70 35.42
N GLU A 401 -7.78 -4.21 35.18
CA GLU A 401 -6.82 -4.50 36.25
C GLU A 401 -6.25 -3.21 36.86
N ILE A 402 -5.71 -3.30 38.06
CA ILE A 402 -5.10 -2.15 38.74
C ILE A 402 -3.80 -1.76 38.03
N ASN A 403 -3.50 -0.46 37.95
CA ASN A 403 -2.28 0.12 37.38
C ASN A 403 -2.15 0.00 35.87
N THR A 404 -3.24 -0.32 35.13
CA THR A 404 -3.25 -0.50 33.68
C THR A 404 -3.81 0.72 32.92
N GLN A 405 -3.76 1.91 33.51
CA GLN A 405 -4.38 3.11 32.91
C GLN A 405 -3.84 3.46 31.52
N PHE A 406 -2.58 3.16 31.24
CA PHE A 406 -1.94 3.43 29.94
C PHE A 406 -1.98 2.25 28.99
N TYR A 407 -2.31 1.06 29.48
CA TYR A 407 -2.47 -0.12 28.64
C TYR A 407 -3.64 0.03 27.69
N ASP A 408 -3.41 -0.24 26.40
CA ASP A 408 -4.46 -0.16 25.39
C ASP A 408 -4.41 -1.26 24.32
N HIS A 409 -3.31 -2.02 24.19
CA HIS A 409 -3.23 -3.03 23.14
C HIS A 409 -2.29 -4.19 23.46
N SER A 410 -2.50 -5.31 22.76
CA SER A 410 -1.58 -6.45 22.75
C SER A 410 -1.55 -7.11 21.38
N PHE A 411 -0.45 -7.83 21.13
CA PHE A 411 -0.21 -8.61 19.93
C PHE A 411 0.07 -10.07 20.25
N ALA A 412 -0.37 -10.96 19.35
CA ALA A 412 0.00 -12.37 19.40
C ALA A 412 0.21 -12.94 18.00
N ILE A 413 1.25 -13.78 17.84
CA ILE A 413 1.62 -14.41 16.56
C ILE A 413 1.95 -15.87 16.82
N ILE A 414 1.50 -16.74 15.92
CA ILE A 414 1.84 -18.17 15.89
C ILE A 414 2.42 -18.45 14.50
N ALA A 415 3.64 -19.00 14.45
CA ALA A 415 4.31 -19.32 13.20
C ALA A 415 4.92 -20.73 13.23
N ASP A 416 5.19 -21.29 12.06
CA ASP A 416 5.95 -22.53 11.92
C ASP A 416 7.45 -22.21 11.72
N PRO A 417 8.30 -22.52 12.69
CA PRO A 417 9.72 -22.17 12.61
C PRO A 417 10.49 -22.96 11.54
N ARG A 418 9.90 -24.02 10.99
CA ARG A 418 10.56 -24.89 10.01
C ARG A 418 10.58 -24.30 8.60
N ASN A 419 9.64 -23.39 8.29
CA ASN A 419 9.41 -22.90 6.94
C ASN A 419 9.04 -21.41 6.84
N GLY A 420 8.68 -20.76 7.96
CA GLY A 420 8.27 -19.35 8.00
C GLY A 420 6.76 -19.11 7.78
N GLU A 421 5.93 -20.14 7.72
CA GLU A 421 4.46 -19.96 7.64
C GLU A 421 3.92 -19.22 8.87
N ILE A 422 3.13 -18.18 8.67
CA ILE A 422 2.32 -17.58 9.73
C ILE A 422 1.00 -18.33 9.82
N LEU A 423 0.78 -18.97 10.95
CA LEU A 423 -0.41 -19.84 11.18
C LEU A 423 -1.60 -19.04 11.71
N ALA A 424 -1.32 -18.05 12.55
CA ALA A 424 -2.27 -17.05 13.04
C ALA A 424 -1.53 -15.80 13.51
N MET A 425 -2.14 -14.64 13.36
CA MET A 425 -1.62 -13.38 13.93
C MET A 425 -2.75 -12.41 14.24
N ALA A 426 -2.65 -11.71 15.35
CA ALA A 426 -3.66 -10.75 15.80
C ALA A 426 -3.04 -9.60 16.60
N GLY A 427 -3.64 -8.44 16.47
CA GLY A 427 -3.48 -7.31 17.36
C GLY A 427 -4.87 -6.79 17.77
N LYS A 428 -5.06 -6.48 19.03
CA LYS A 428 -6.31 -5.92 19.55
C LYS A 428 -6.03 -4.69 20.38
N GLN A 429 -6.86 -3.67 20.21
CA GLN A 429 -6.74 -2.39 20.91
C GLN A 429 -8.05 -2.06 21.64
N VAL A 430 -7.92 -1.63 22.91
CA VAL A 430 -9.03 -1.09 23.68
C VAL A 430 -9.23 0.39 23.37
N LYS A 431 -10.46 0.75 23.09
CA LYS A 431 -10.91 2.14 22.91
C LYS A 431 -12.03 2.46 23.89
N ARG A 432 -12.29 3.75 24.09
CA ARG A 432 -13.37 4.23 24.95
C ARG A 432 -14.44 4.91 24.09
N ASN A 433 -15.70 4.54 24.28
CA ASN A 433 -16.82 5.16 23.58
C ASN A 433 -17.23 6.50 24.22
N GLY A 434 -18.19 7.21 23.63
CA GLY A 434 -18.72 8.49 24.14
C GLY A 434 -19.38 8.39 25.51
N ASN A 435 -19.81 7.20 25.94
CA ASN A 435 -20.41 6.94 27.25
C ASN A 435 -19.37 6.56 28.29
N GLY A 436 -18.10 6.45 27.92
CA GLY A 436 -17.02 6.10 28.82
C GLY A 436 -16.74 4.61 28.96
N GLU A 437 -17.41 3.72 28.22
CA GLU A 437 -17.25 2.28 28.24
C GLU A 437 -16.10 1.84 27.35
N TYR A 438 -15.36 0.81 27.77
CA TYR A 438 -14.29 0.22 26.97
C TYR A 438 -14.84 -0.82 26.01
N TYR A 439 -14.30 -0.80 24.78
CA TYR A 439 -14.58 -1.81 23.76
C TYR A 439 -13.29 -2.14 23.00
N VAL A 440 -13.24 -3.32 22.36
CA VAL A 440 -12.05 -3.80 21.64
C VAL A 440 -12.22 -3.58 20.14
N THR A 441 -11.16 -3.16 19.47
CA THR A 441 -11.10 -3.03 18.02
C THR A 441 -9.93 -3.85 17.47
N ASP A 442 -10.00 -4.21 16.19
CA ASP A 442 -8.88 -4.82 15.50
C ASP A 442 -7.69 -3.85 15.40
N TYR A 443 -6.51 -4.38 15.66
CA TYR A 443 -5.21 -3.70 15.53
C TYR A 443 -4.16 -4.63 14.92
N THR A 444 -4.57 -5.65 14.19
CA THR A 444 -3.69 -6.64 13.57
C THR A 444 -2.62 -6.04 12.65
N PRO A 445 -2.88 -4.94 11.89
CA PRO A 445 -1.81 -4.25 11.15
C PRO A 445 -0.62 -3.80 12.01
N GLY A 446 -0.84 -3.54 13.30
CA GLY A 446 0.22 -3.20 14.26
C GLY A 446 1.27 -4.29 14.43
N VAL A 447 0.96 -5.53 14.10
CA VAL A 447 1.92 -6.65 14.12
C VAL A 447 3.15 -6.37 13.24
N ILE A 448 2.96 -5.68 12.11
CA ILE A 448 4.03 -5.36 11.17
C ILE A 448 4.46 -3.88 11.20
N THR A 449 3.76 -3.03 11.96
CA THR A 449 4.02 -1.58 11.93
C THR A 449 4.35 -0.97 13.28
N THR A 450 3.88 -1.57 14.39
CA THR A 450 4.09 -1.03 15.75
C THR A 450 5.44 -1.45 16.29
N SER A 451 6.18 -0.49 16.82
CA SER A 451 7.50 -0.71 17.40
C SER A 451 7.39 -0.85 18.92
N VAL A 452 7.95 -1.91 19.48
CA VAL A 452 7.90 -2.23 20.90
C VAL A 452 9.30 -2.43 21.48
N THR A 453 9.49 -2.09 22.76
CA THR A 453 10.72 -2.39 23.49
C THR A 453 10.72 -3.86 23.90
N PRO A 454 11.64 -4.70 23.38
CA PRO A 454 11.58 -6.15 23.56
C PRO A 454 11.88 -6.58 25.00
N GLY A 455 12.75 -5.87 25.70
CA GLY A 455 13.27 -6.28 27.01
C GLY A 455 13.99 -7.62 26.96
N SER A 456 13.93 -8.35 28.04
CA SER A 456 14.73 -9.56 28.27
C SER A 456 14.55 -10.71 27.26
N ILE A 457 13.61 -10.63 26.32
CA ILE A 457 13.45 -11.67 25.29
C ILE A 457 14.67 -11.77 24.35
N VAL A 458 15.41 -10.66 24.15
CA VAL A 458 16.60 -10.66 23.27
C VAL A 458 17.85 -11.27 23.92
N LYS A 459 17.82 -11.61 25.21
CA LYS A 459 18.99 -12.11 25.96
C LYS A 459 19.59 -13.39 25.38
N GLY A 460 18.81 -14.17 24.64
CA GLY A 460 19.35 -15.30 23.88
C GLY A 460 20.35 -14.86 22.81
N ALA A 461 19.99 -13.89 21.98
CA ALA A 461 20.89 -13.32 20.98
C ALA A 461 22.06 -12.57 21.64
N SER A 462 21.82 -11.88 22.75
CA SER A 462 22.90 -11.23 23.54
C SER A 462 23.92 -12.23 24.06
N MET A 463 23.48 -13.40 24.55
CA MET A 463 24.36 -14.46 25.01
C MET A 463 25.24 -14.98 23.89
N LEU A 464 24.66 -15.17 22.69
CA LEU A 464 25.41 -15.58 21.50
C LEU A 464 26.47 -14.57 21.09
N VAL A 465 26.24 -13.26 21.28
CA VAL A 465 27.32 -12.25 21.10
C VAL A 465 28.47 -12.53 22.06
N GLY A 466 28.16 -12.80 23.33
CA GLY A 466 29.17 -13.14 24.33
C GLY A 466 30.04 -14.35 23.93
N TYR A 467 29.43 -15.44 23.49
CA TYR A 467 30.13 -16.63 23.02
C TYR A 467 30.92 -16.36 21.74
N LYS A 468 30.28 -15.80 20.70
CA LYS A 468 30.90 -15.55 19.40
C LYS A 468 32.18 -14.73 19.49
N TYR A 469 32.22 -13.76 20.36
CA TYR A 469 33.36 -12.87 20.53
C TYR A 469 34.29 -13.26 21.70
N GLY A 470 34.11 -14.46 22.26
CA GLY A 470 34.96 -15.00 23.35
C GLY A 470 34.93 -14.21 24.65
N ALA A 471 33.83 -13.45 24.86
CA ALA A 471 33.63 -12.68 26.08
C ALA A 471 33.21 -13.56 27.27
N ILE A 472 32.55 -14.67 26.99
CA ILE A 472 32.18 -15.73 27.93
C ILE A 472 32.36 -17.11 27.30
N SER A 473 32.52 -18.13 28.15
CA SER A 473 32.56 -19.54 27.79
C SER A 473 31.28 -20.25 28.24
N ILE A 474 30.96 -21.41 27.62
CA ILE A 474 29.84 -22.25 28.05
C ILE A 474 30.04 -22.65 29.52
N GLY A 475 29.01 -22.47 30.34
CA GLY A 475 29.01 -22.78 31.76
C GLY A 475 29.79 -21.79 32.64
N GLU A 476 30.26 -20.67 32.07
CA GLU A 476 30.97 -19.66 32.86
C GLU A 476 30.10 -19.06 33.94
N TYR A 477 30.66 -18.95 35.15
CA TYR A 477 30.01 -18.36 36.30
C TYR A 477 30.38 -16.88 36.45
N GLN A 478 29.42 -16.05 36.78
CA GLN A 478 29.59 -14.64 37.12
C GLN A 478 28.79 -14.31 38.39
N VAL A 479 29.27 -13.35 39.16
CA VAL A 479 28.52 -12.85 40.35
C VAL A 479 27.45 -11.89 39.88
N ASP A 480 26.19 -12.14 40.21
CA ASP A 480 25.04 -11.25 39.99
C ASP A 480 24.92 -10.27 41.16
N GLU A 481 25.64 -9.19 41.07
CA GLU A 481 25.59 -8.06 41.98
C GLU A 481 25.44 -6.77 41.18
N CYS A 482 24.72 -5.77 41.72
CA CYS A 482 24.48 -4.52 41.03
C CYS A 482 25.78 -3.86 40.55
N ILE A 483 25.73 -3.24 39.39
CA ILE A 483 26.83 -2.45 38.85
C ILE A 483 26.46 -0.98 38.78
N LYS A 484 27.46 -0.12 39.02
CA LYS A 484 27.30 1.33 38.97
C LYS A 484 28.40 1.96 38.13
N ILE A 485 28.01 2.71 37.10
CA ILE A 485 28.90 3.58 36.35
C ILE A 485 28.79 4.97 36.92
N ARG A 486 29.89 5.70 37.01
CA ARG A 486 29.91 7.07 37.55
C ARG A 486 28.83 7.96 36.93
N ALA A 487 28.10 8.69 37.75
CA ALA A 487 27.02 9.60 37.36
C ALA A 487 25.81 8.94 36.69
N THR A 488 25.59 7.62 36.85
CA THR A 488 24.39 6.93 36.43
C THR A 488 23.67 6.25 37.58
N PRO A 489 22.37 5.94 37.47
CA PRO A 489 21.70 5.04 38.41
C PRO A 489 22.37 3.68 38.45
N GLU A 490 22.27 3.00 39.57
CA GLU A 490 22.74 1.63 39.72
C GLU A 490 21.92 0.69 38.85
N LYS A 491 22.58 -0.28 38.21
CA LYS A 491 21.97 -1.26 37.29
C LYS A 491 22.00 -2.64 37.93
N CYS A 492 20.81 -3.18 38.21
CA CYS A 492 20.64 -4.44 38.92
C CYS A 492 19.82 -5.46 38.12
N SER A 493 19.91 -6.71 38.51
CA SER A 493 18.89 -7.71 38.22
C SER A 493 17.67 -7.49 39.09
N TRP A 494 16.53 -8.10 38.79
CA TRP A 494 15.29 -7.94 39.56
C TRP A 494 15.40 -8.50 41.00
N ARG A 495 16.39 -9.35 41.22
CA ARG A 495 16.87 -9.78 42.55
C ARG A 495 18.34 -10.12 42.46
N THR A 496 19.04 -10.10 43.56
CA THR A 496 20.43 -10.59 43.66
C THR A 496 20.43 -12.12 43.60
N MET A 497 21.20 -12.72 42.69
CA MET A 497 21.24 -14.14 42.46
C MET A 497 22.56 -14.81 42.89
N GLY A 498 23.55 -14.01 43.27
CA GLY A 498 24.86 -14.50 43.71
C GLY A 498 25.69 -15.06 42.52
N TYR A 499 26.31 -16.19 42.71
CA TYR A 499 27.21 -16.81 41.74
C TYR A 499 26.42 -17.73 40.78
N ILE A 500 26.21 -17.32 39.56
CA ILE A 500 25.35 -17.99 38.58
C ILE A 500 26.06 -18.22 37.28
N ASN A 501 25.67 -19.30 36.54
CA ASN A 501 26.13 -19.58 35.22
C ASN A 501 25.18 -19.06 34.14
N ASP A 502 25.54 -19.24 32.86
CA ASP A 502 24.81 -18.82 31.67
C ASP A 502 23.38 -19.36 31.57
N ILE A 503 23.13 -20.65 31.89
CA ILE A 503 21.78 -21.25 31.88
C ILE A 503 20.93 -20.60 32.98
N TYR A 504 21.46 -20.49 34.19
CA TYR A 504 20.73 -19.88 35.30
C TYR A 504 20.43 -18.39 35.03
N ALA A 505 21.39 -17.69 34.38
CA ALA A 505 21.22 -16.31 33.96
C ALA A 505 20.07 -16.14 32.95
N LEU A 506 19.87 -17.09 32.02
CA LEU A 506 18.73 -17.10 31.10
C LEU A 506 17.44 -17.52 31.81
N ALA A 507 17.46 -18.58 32.62
CA ALA A 507 16.30 -19.12 33.34
C ALA A 507 15.63 -18.06 34.26
N PHE A 508 16.45 -17.32 34.98
CA PHE A 508 16.00 -16.29 35.91
C PHE A 508 16.21 -14.86 35.39
N SER A 509 16.55 -14.73 34.13
CA SER A 509 16.60 -13.43 33.43
C SER A 509 17.55 -12.41 34.07
N SER A 510 18.77 -12.81 34.51
CA SER A 510 19.76 -11.89 35.05
C SER A 510 20.10 -10.77 34.05
N ASN A 511 20.01 -9.54 34.49
CA ASN A 511 20.47 -8.36 33.77
C ASN A 511 21.99 -8.22 33.91
N VAL A 512 22.48 -8.41 35.14
CA VAL A 512 23.89 -8.21 35.47
C VAL A 512 24.82 -9.16 34.71
N TYR A 513 24.40 -10.41 34.49
CA TYR A 513 25.16 -11.35 33.66
C TYR A 513 25.34 -10.79 32.23
N GLN A 514 24.28 -10.22 31.66
CA GLN A 514 24.34 -9.61 30.31
C GLN A 514 25.18 -8.32 30.31
N TYR A 515 25.06 -7.48 31.36
CA TYR A 515 25.87 -6.25 31.50
C TYR A 515 27.38 -6.59 31.55
N LYS A 516 27.76 -7.53 32.40
CA LYS A 516 29.16 -7.97 32.51
C LYS A 516 29.66 -8.59 31.20
N THR A 517 28.83 -9.37 30.53
CA THR A 517 29.12 -9.89 29.17
C THR A 517 29.31 -8.75 28.17
N ALA A 518 28.44 -7.75 28.14
CA ALA A 518 28.54 -6.60 27.23
C ALA A 518 29.82 -5.78 27.47
N ILE A 519 30.20 -5.59 28.75
CA ILE A 519 31.45 -4.94 29.10
C ILE A 519 32.64 -5.69 28.53
N LYS A 520 32.67 -7.04 28.66
CA LYS A 520 33.74 -7.88 28.09
C LYS A 520 33.76 -7.82 26.55
N VAL A 521 32.59 -7.85 25.87
CA VAL A 521 32.46 -7.69 24.40
C VAL A 521 33.02 -6.34 23.94
N GLY A 522 32.79 -5.29 24.74
CA GLY A 522 33.31 -3.93 24.54
C GLY A 522 34.74 -3.74 25.06
N ARG A 523 35.42 -4.81 25.51
CA ARG A 523 36.78 -4.76 26.04
C ARG A 523 36.97 -3.75 27.18
N GLY A 524 35.91 -3.48 27.95
CA GLY A 524 35.92 -2.57 29.07
C GLY A 524 36.48 -3.18 30.37
N VAL A 525 37.03 -2.34 31.20
CA VAL A 525 37.40 -2.71 32.57
C VAL A 525 36.43 -2.02 33.51
N TYR A 526 35.59 -2.81 34.16
CA TYR A 526 34.60 -2.30 35.10
C TYR A 526 35.17 -2.15 36.51
N ARG A 527 34.92 -1.00 37.12
CA ARG A 527 35.10 -0.77 38.55
C ARG A 527 33.87 -0.01 39.09
N TYR A 528 33.43 -0.37 40.29
CA TYR A 528 32.23 0.18 40.86
C TYR A 528 32.36 1.71 41.06
N ASP A 529 31.35 2.45 40.61
CA ASP A 529 31.22 3.93 40.63
C ASP A 529 32.37 4.69 39.95
N GLU A 530 33.06 4.03 39.01
CA GLU A 530 34.05 4.66 38.13
C GLU A 530 33.52 4.88 36.73
N GLY A 531 34.22 5.70 35.94
CA GLY A 531 33.92 5.89 34.52
C GLY A 531 34.20 4.60 33.76
N LEU A 532 33.30 4.22 32.86
CA LEU A 532 33.42 3.04 31.96
C LEU A 532 33.71 3.50 30.54
N SER A 533 34.75 2.93 29.91
CA SER A 533 35.04 3.10 28.49
C SER A 533 34.86 1.77 27.81
N LEU A 534 34.20 1.77 26.66
CA LEU A 534 33.94 0.59 25.86
C LEU A 534 34.29 0.85 24.38
N ASP A 535 34.74 -0.19 23.70
CA ASP A 535 34.86 -0.19 22.23
C ASP A 535 33.46 -0.06 21.59
N GLU A 536 33.25 1.04 20.89
CA GLU A 536 31.97 1.34 20.22
C GLU A 536 31.57 0.28 19.18
N SER A 537 32.53 -0.50 18.64
CA SER A 537 32.25 -1.61 17.75
C SER A 537 31.36 -2.68 18.39
N ALA A 538 31.28 -2.71 19.72
CA ALA A 538 30.38 -3.62 20.43
C ALA A 538 28.90 -3.41 20.03
N PHE A 539 28.46 -2.16 19.84
CA PHE A 539 27.09 -1.90 19.33
C PHE A 539 26.85 -2.58 17.97
N THR A 540 27.82 -2.52 17.06
CA THR A 540 27.73 -3.19 15.76
C THR A 540 27.68 -4.70 15.93
N LYS A 541 28.52 -5.30 16.77
CA LYS A 541 28.53 -6.74 17.07
C LYS A 541 27.16 -7.24 17.56
N TYR A 542 26.51 -6.49 18.47
CA TYR A 542 25.18 -6.81 18.95
C TYR A 542 24.14 -6.67 17.82
N ARG A 543 24.16 -5.58 17.05
CA ARG A 543 23.22 -5.35 15.97
C ARG A 543 23.34 -6.35 14.83
N ASP A 544 24.54 -6.72 14.47
CA ASP A 544 24.78 -7.74 13.44
C ASP A 544 24.24 -9.11 13.86
N MET A 545 24.42 -9.46 15.12
CA MET A 545 23.83 -10.68 15.69
C MET A 545 22.30 -10.59 15.68
N TYR A 546 21.73 -9.51 16.17
CA TYR A 546 20.28 -9.30 16.22
C TYR A 546 19.67 -9.30 14.82
N ALA A 547 20.29 -8.61 13.86
CA ALA A 547 19.88 -8.59 12.46
C ALA A 547 19.94 -9.98 11.81
N SER A 548 20.90 -10.83 12.18
CA SER A 548 20.98 -12.21 11.68
C SER A 548 19.77 -13.06 12.10
N PHE A 549 19.09 -12.68 13.17
CA PHE A 549 17.83 -13.25 13.63
C PHE A 549 16.57 -12.54 13.09
N GLY A 550 16.72 -11.38 12.45
CA GLY A 550 15.62 -10.58 11.92
C GLY A 550 15.25 -9.34 12.73
N LEU A 551 15.94 -9.06 13.84
CA LEU A 551 15.68 -7.88 14.68
C LEU A 551 16.35 -6.63 14.11
N GLY A 552 15.58 -5.55 13.88
CA GLY A 552 16.05 -4.27 13.34
C GLY A 552 16.34 -4.28 11.84
N VAL A 553 15.80 -5.26 11.12
CA VAL A 553 15.81 -5.39 9.66
C VAL A 553 14.46 -5.88 9.17
N LYS A 554 14.12 -5.61 7.91
CA LYS A 554 12.89 -6.15 7.33
C LYS A 554 12.86 -7.67 7.39
N THR A 555 11.72 -8.23 7.76
CA THR A 555 11.48 -9.67 7.75
C THR A 555 11.20 -10.17 6.34
N GLU A 556 10.84 -9.25 5.43
CA GLU A 556 10.41 -9.50 4.05
C GLU A 556 9.06 -10.24 3.96
N ILE A 557 8.20 -10.15 5.00
CA ILE A 557 6.86 -10.70 4.94
C ILE A 557 6.14 -10.24 3.68
N ASP A 558 5.30 -11.11 3.10
CA ASP A 558 4.52 -10.85 1.90
C ASP A 558 3.30 -9.93 2.15
N LEU A 559 3.55 -8.82 2.82
CA LEU A 559 2.60 -7.74 3.07
C LEU A 559 3.24 -6.37 2.76
N PRO A 560 2.47 -5.41 2.26
CA PRO A 560 2.96 -4.07 2.02
C PRO A 560 3.18 -3.29 3.33
N SER A 561 4.02 -2.26 3.28
CA SER A 561 4.20 -1.30 4.38
C SER A 561 4.77 -1.89 5.67
N GLU A 562 5.62 -2.92 5.56
CA GLU A 562 6.36 -3.44 6.70
C GLU A 562 7.22 -2.33 7.33
N GLY A 563 6.99 -2.08 8.62
CA GLY A 563 7.82 -1.23 9.46
C GLY A 563 9.09 -1.95 9.92
N HIS A 564 9.95 -1.21 10.54
CA HIS A 564 11.08 -1.73 11.31
C HIS A 564 11.16 -0.90 12.59
N GLY A 565 11.78 -1.46 13.63
CA GLY A 565 11.88 -0.80 14.91
C GLY A 565 12.75 0.46 14.88
N TYR A 566 12.84 1.14 16.03
CA TYR A 566 13.71 2.30 16.22
C TYR A 566 15.12 1.84 16.57
N ARG A 567 16.12 2.47 15.98
CA ARG A 567 17.53 2.25 16.23
C ARG A 567 18.11 3.42 17.01
N GLY A 568 18.55 3.18 18.27
CA GLY A 568 19.21 4.17 19.09
C GLY A 568 20.51 4.68 18.48
N SER A 569 20.78 5.97 18.60
CA SER A 569 21.97 6.64 18.02
C SER A 569 23.13 6.82 18.98
N SER A 570 22.86 6.85 20.30
CA SER A 570 23.87 7.06 21.32
C SER A 570 24.79 5.85 21.48
N LYS A 571 26.07 6.10 21.73
CA LYS A 571 27.10 5.08 21.94
C LYS A 571 27.71 5.13 23.34
N LEU A 572 27.01 5.72 24.30
CA LEU A 572 27.43 5.75 25.67
C LEU A 572 27.49 4.32 26.25
N PRO A 573 28.50 4.00 27.09
CA PRO A 573 28.67 2.67 27.69
C PRO A 573 27.40 2.15 28.38
N GLY A 574 26.68 3.01 29.15
CA GLY A 574 25.43 2.64 29.79
C GLY A 574 24.36 2.17 28.80
N HIS A 575 24.29 2.76 27.61
CA HIS A 575 23.35 2.33 26.56
C HIS A 575 23.71 1.00 25.92
N LEU A 576 24.99 0.61 25.86
CA LEU A 576 25.37 -0.74 25.44
C LEU A 576 24.86 -1.77 26.45
N LEU A 577 24.95 -1.48 27.74
CA LEU A 577 24.38 -2.35 28.77
C LEU A 577 22.88 -2.48 28.62
N ASP A 578 22.17 -1.36 28.47
CA ASP A 578 20.72 -1.37 28.21
C ASP A 578 20.37 -2.13 26.91
N PHE A 579 21.15 -1.97 25.86
CA PHE A 579 20.98 -2.69 24.60
C PHE A 579 21.10 -4.21 24.79
N SER A 580 22.06 -4.68 25.59
CA SER A 580 22.27 -6.10 25.84
C SER A 580 21.09 -6.81 26.53
N ILE A 581 20.20 -6.05 27.15
CA ILE A 581 18.97 -6.57 27.80
C ILE A 581 17.67 -6.15 27.09
N GLY A 582 17.77 -5.51 25.92
CA GLY A 582 16.62 -5.12 25.10
C GLY A 582 15.92 -3.82 25.54
N GLN A 583 16.65 -2.87 26.14
CA GLN A 583 16.13 -1.59 26.61
C GLN A 583 16.63 -0.39 25.79
N TYR A 584 17.04 -0.60 24.53
CA TYR A 584 17.65 0.47 23.75
C TYR A 584 17.11 0.59 22.32
N ASP A 585 17.21 -0.47 21.51
CA ASP A 585 16.55 -0.55 20.20
C ASP A 585 15.15 -1.17 20.38
N THR A 586 14.21 -0.83 19.51
CA THR A 586 12.85 -1.38 19.51
C THR A 586 12.59 -2.19 18.22
N TYR A 587 11.66 -3.11 18.25
CA TYR A 587 11.36 -4.03 17.14
C TYR A 587 9.86 -4.24 16.96
N THR A 588 9.44 -4.61 15.75
CA THR A 588 8.03 -4.96 15.51
C THR A 588 7.73 -6.38 16.01
N PRO A 589 6.47 -6.69 16.35
CA PRO A 589 6.09 -8.05 16.74
C PRO A 589 6.46 -9.12 15.70
N ILE A 590 6.41 -8.81 14.40
CA ILE A 590 6.80 -9.77 13.35
C ILE A 590 8.31 -10.02 13.32
N GLU A 591 9.16 -9.00 13.56
CA GLU A 591 10.60 -9.19 13.73
C GLU A 591 10.91 -10.11 14.93
N ILE A 592 10.18 -9.94 16.03
CA ILE A 592 10.30 -10.79 17.23
C ILE A 592 9.83 -12.21 16.93
N SER A 593 8.80 -12.40 16.12
CA SER A 593 8.34 -13.72 15.67
C SER A 593 9.38 -14.43 14.80
N GLN A 594 10.02 -13.70 13.90
CA GLN A 594 11.11 -14.24 13.09
C GLN A 594 12.32 -14.62 13.97
N TYR A 595 12.65 -13.79 14.97
CA TYR A 595 13.72 -14.10 15.92
C TYR A 595 13.50 -15.42 16.67
N ILE A 596 12.34 -15.61 17.30
CA ILE A 596 12.11 -16.84 18.07
C ILE A 596 12.00 -18.08 17.18
N SER A 597 11.43 -17.94 15.98
CA SER A 597 11.39 -19.00 14.98
C SER A 597 12.80 -19.42 14.55
N THR A 598 13.68 -18.44 14.30
CA THR A 598 15.09 -18.68 13.93
C THR A 598 15.88 -19.33 15.08
N LEU A 599 15.65 -18.93 16.32
CA LEU A 599 16.26 -19.56 17.48
C LEU A 599 15.78 -21.01 17.65
N GLY A 600 14.46 -21.21 17.56
CA GLY A 600 13.82 -22.52 17.73
C GLY A 600 14.33 -23.55 16.72
N ASN A 601 14.48 -23.18 15.47
CA ASN A 601 14.94 -24.09 14.41
C ASN A 601 16.46 -24.29 14.33
N GLY A 602 17.22 -23.71 15.28
CA GLY A 602 18.67 -23.87 15.34
C GLY A 602 19.46 -22.89 14.47
N GLY A 603 18.87 -21.76 14.06
CA GLY A 603 19.58 -20.63 13.45
C GLY A 603 19.31 -20.39 11.96
N THR A 604 18.33 -21.04 11.35
CA THR A 604 17.93 -20.73 9.97
C THR A 604 16.85 -19.66 9.97
N ARG A 605 17.14 -18.49 9.40
CA ARG A 605 16.19 -17.39 9.26
C ARG A 605 15.39 -17.56 7.98
N TYR A 606 14.10 -17.84 8.11
CA TYR A 606 13.16 -17.92 7.00
C TYR A 606 12.40 -16.61 6.83
N LYS A 607 12.05 -16.30 5.57
CA LYS A 607 11.09 -15.25 5.23
C LYS A 607 9.69 -15.65 5.74
N PRO A 608 9.02 -14.84 6.57
CA PRO A 608 7.62 -15.10 6.93
C PRO A 608 6.71 -14.89 5.72
N TYR A 609 5.63 -15.69 5.61
CA TYR A 609 4.67 -15.51 4.53
C TYR A 609 3.27 -15.97 4.90
N LEU A 610 2.28 -15.40 4.18
CA LEU A 610 0.85 -15.64 4.37
C LEU A 610 0.21 -16.39 3.20
N VAL A 611 0.75 -16.27 1.97
CA VAL A 611 0.19 -16.97 0.81
C VAL A 611 1.01 -18.20 0.51
N ARG A 612 0.37 -19.36 0.64
CA ARG A 612 0.97 -20.68 0.44
C ARG A 612 0.92 -21.12 -1.02
N GLU A 613 -0.25 -20.92 -1.67
CA GLU A 613 -0.50 -21.45 -3.02
C GLU A 613 -1.42 -20.51 -3.80
N ALA A 614 -1.31 -20.54 -5.14
CA ALA A 614 -2.31 -19.96 -6.02
C ALA A 614 -2.74 -20.97 -7.07
N TYR A 615 -4.02 -20.93 -7.43
CA TYR A 615 -4.68 -21.85 -8.36
C TYR A 615 -5.36 -21.10 -9.49
N ASP A 616 -5.24 -21.63 -10.70
CA ASP A 616 -5.93 -21.10 -11.88
C ASP A 616 -7.44 -21.28 -11.73
N SER A 617 -8.18 -20.18 -11.83
CA SER A 617 -9.65 -20.17 -11.70
C SER A 617 -10.37 -20.57 -12.99
N SER A 618 -9.71 -20.57 -14.14
CA SER A 618 -10.33 -20.82 -15.43
C SER A 618 -10.95 -22.22 -15.55
N GLU A 619 -10.42 -23.18 -14.80
CA GLU A 619 -10.88 -24.56 -14.75
C GLU A 619 -11.78 -24.87 -13.54
N ASN A 620 -11.97 -23.92 -12.62
CA ASN A 620 -12.69 -24.13 -11.36
C ASN A 620 -14.14 -23.64 -11.45
N LYS A 621 -15.01 -24.43 -12.01
CA LYS A 621 -16.47 -24.26 -11.83
C LYS A 621 -16.97 -24.77 -10.46
N SER A 622 -16.20 -25.63 -9.81
CA SER A 622 -16.38 -26.14 -8.45
C SER A 622 -15.06 -26.03 -7.70
N GLN A 623 -15.05 -26.07 -6.37
CA GLN A 623 -13.90 -25.94 -5.47
C GLN A 623 -12.73 -26.93 -5.68
N ASP A 624 -12.59 -27.48 -6.90
CA ASP A 624 -11.53 -28.40 -7.26
C ASP A 624 -10.25 -27.64 -7.62
N PHE A 625 -9.32 -27.53 -6.71
CA PHE A 625 -7.99 -26.93 -6.87
C PHE A 625 -7.12 -27.73 -7.86
N LYS A 626 -7.52 -27.77 -9.16
CA LYS A 626 -6.93 -28.68 -10.15
C LYS A 626 -5.60 -28.21 -10.75
N LYS A 627 -5.45 -26.91 -10.96
CA LYS A 627 -4.25 -26.36 -11.60
C LYS A 627 -3.57 -25.35 -10.71
N LYS A 628 -2.56 -25.80 -10.03
CA LYS A 628 -1.69 -24.95 -9.21
C LYS A 628 -0.77 -24.15 -10.14
N ILE A 629 -0.70 -22.85 -9.95
CA ILE A 629 0.14 -21.91 -10.72
C ILE A 629 1.26 -21.28 -9.89
N TYR A 630 1.15 -21.39 -8.55
CA TYR A 630 2.15 -20.91 -7.62
C TYR A 630 2.14 -21.77 -6.36
N THR A 631 3.32 -22.06 -5.84
CA THR A 631 3.56 -22.62 -4.50
C THR A 631 4.67 -21.82 -3.86
N ALA A 632 4.42 -21.34 -2.65
CA ALA A 632 5.48 -20.71 -1.86
C ALA A 632 6.49 -21.76 -1.41
N GLU A 633 7.74 -21.54 -1.73
CA GLU A 633 8.85 -22.34 -1.19
C GLU A 633 9.44 -21.60 0.01
N PRO A 634 9.75 -22.34 1.10
CA PRO A 634 10.40 -21.74 2.26
C PRO A 634 11.68 -21.00 1.87
N THR A 635 11.64 -19.68 1.92
CA THR A 635 12.77 -18.84 1.49
C THR A 635 13.71 -18.61 2.67
N LYS A 636 14.89 -19.22 2.60
CA LYS A 636 15.96 -18.99 3.56
C LYS A 636 16.63 -17.65 3.28
N LEU A 637 16.57 -16.72 4.21
CA LEU A 637 17.22 -15.42 4.13
C LEU A 637 18.71 -15.52 4.53
N ASN A 638 19.00 -16.17 5.65
CA ASN A 638 20.36 -16.43 6.10
C ASN A 638 20.40 -17.58 7.14
N THR A 639 21.58 -17.96 7.53
CA THR A 639 21.85 -18.75 8.74
C THR A 639 22.62 -17.88 9.72
N VAL A 640 22.27 -17.95 10.99
CA VAL A 640 22.99 -17.26 12.06
C VAL A 640 24.41 -17.82 12.15
N ASP A 641 25.40 -16.95 12.00
CA ASP A 641 26.80 -17.32 11.99
C ASP A 641 27.36 -17.48 13.42
N VAL A 642 27.05 -18.63 14.02
CA VAL A 642 27.57 -19.07 15.33
C VAL A 642 27.78 -20.55 15.32
N GLU A 643 28.70 -21.04 16.17
CA GLU A 643 28.88 -22.46 16.35
C GLU A 643 27.65 -23.14 16.94
N LYS A 644 27.35 -24.34 16.47
CA LYS A 644 26.17 -25.11 16.91
C LYS A 644 26.12 -25.27 18.42
N GLN A 645 27.25 -25.51 19.08
CA GLN A 645 27.28 -25.65 20.54
C GLN A 645 26.78 -24.42 21.29
N TYR A 646 27.04 -23.21 20.80
CA TYR A 646 26.53 -21.96 21.40
C TYR A 646 25.03 -21.79 21.17
N MET A 647 24.54 -22.13 19.97
CA MET A 647 23.12 -22.12 19.67
C MET A 647 22.36 -23.10 20.55
N ASP A 648 22.84 -24.35 20.64
CA ASP A 648 22.24 -25.39 21.47
C ASP A 648 22.26 -24.98 22.95
N ARG A 649 23.34 -24.34 23.41
CA ARG A 649 23.45 -23.86 24.82
C ARG A 649 22.40 -22.76 25.14
N VAL A 650 22.17 -21.84 24.20
CA VAL A 650 21.12 -20.82 24.39
C VAL A 650 19.73 -21.45 24.36
N ARG A 651 19.49 -22.42 23.47
CA ARG A 651 18.23 -23.19 23.43
C ARG A 651 17.99 -23.93 24.72
N GLU A 652 19.03 -24.57 25.31
CA GLU A 652 18.98 -25.19 26.63
C GLU A 652 18.60 -24.17 27.72
N GLY A 653 19.16 -22.96 27.69
CA GLY A 653 18.77 -21.88 28.59
C GLY A 653 17.31 -21.48 28.43
N PHE A 654 16.78 -21.42 27.21
CA PHE A 654 15.36 -21.14 26.95
C PHE A 654 14.45 -22.30 27.41
N ARG A 655 14.94 -23.54 27.35
CA ARG A 655 14.29 -24.71 27.96
C ARG A 655 14.20 -24.55 29.49
N ALA A 656 15.31 -24.18 30.12
CA ALA A 656 15.37 -23.96 31.56
C ALA A 656 14.40 -22.86 32.05
N VAL A 657 14.17 -21.80 31.24
CA VAL A 657 13.15 -20.78 31.55
C VAL A 657 11.77 -21.39 31.78
N VAL A 658 11.39 -22.34 30.95
CA VAL A 658 10.05 -23.00 30.98
C VAL A 658 10.02 -24.14 31.98
N GLU A 659 11.13 -24.84 32.16
CA GLU A 659 11.20 -26.02 33.03
C GLU A 659 11.19 -25.66 34.51
N TYR A 660 11.98 -24.70 34.94
CA TYR A 660 12.11 -24.30 36.36
C TYR A 660 12.32 -22.79 36.58
N GLY A 661 12.38 -22.01 35.52
CA GLY A 661 12.63 -20.56 35.56
C GLY A 661 11.36 -19.72 35.60
N LEU A 662 11.44 -18.51 35.05
CA LEU A 662 10.36 -17.51 35.11
C LEU A 662 9.21 -17.81 34.12
N GLY A 663 9.30 -18.81 33.26
CA GLY A 663 8.35 -19.14 32.22
C GLY A 663 7.55 -20.42 32.43
N THR A 664 7.60 -21.04 33.62
CA THR A 664 7.02 -22.36 33.90
C THR A 664 5.54 -22.49 33.58
N SER A 665 4.78 -21.41 33.63
CA SER A 665 3.33 -21.39 33.39
C SER A 665 2.92 -20.81 32.03
N TYR A 666 3.88 -20.52 31.15
CA TYR A 666 3.57 -19.83 29.88
C TYR A 666 3.32 -20.79 28.71
N MET A 667 3.83 -22.03 28.76
CA MET A 667 3.80 -22.98 27.65
C MET A 667 2.70 -24.06 27.76
N GLY A 668 1.62 -23.78 28.47
CA GLY A 668 0.43 -24.65 28.51
C GLY A 668 0.56 -25.97 29.25
N GLY A 669 1.73 -26.27 29.81
CA GLY A 669 1.99 -27.49 30.57
C GLY A 669 3.23 -28.26 30.13
N TYR A 670 3.69 -29.18 30.97
CA TYR A 670 4.94 -29.94 30.72
C TYR A 670 4.86 -30.92 29.55
N GLN A 671 3.67 -31.33 29.15
CA GLN A 671 3.44 -32.32 28.10
C GLN A 671 3.98 -31.88 26.73
N TYR A 672 4.08 -30.56 26.47
CA TYR A 672 4.55 -30.04 25.17
C TYR A 672 6.06 -29.78 25.09
N ILE A 673 6.75 -29.95 26.19
CA ILE A 673 8.22 -29.78 26.28
C ILE A 673 8.67 -28.53 25.51
N GLY A 674 8.15 -27.37 25.90
CA GLY A 674 8.47 -26.11 25.22
C GLY A 674 9.77 -25.45 25.70
N ALA A 675 10.18 -24.40 25.03
CA ALA A 675 11.25 -23.49 25.43
C ALA A 675 10.78 -22.06 25.17
N GLY A 676 11.28 -21.11 25.93
CA GLY A 676 10.84 -19.71 25.75
C GLY A 676 11.61 -18.72 26.61
N LYS A 677 11.21 -17.46 26.54
CA LYS A 677 11.77 -16.39 27.34
C LYS A 677 10.71 -15.35 27.68
N THR A 678 10.63 -14.99 28.95
CA THR A 678 9.84 -13.87 29.45
C THR A 678 10.61 -12.56 29.26
N GLY A 679 9.89 -11.50 28.95
CA GLY A 679 10.42 -10.14 28.87
C GLY A 679 9.62 -9.17 29.75
N THR A 680 10.33 -8.29 30.36
CA THR A 680 9.81 -7.08 31.02
C THR A 680 10.69 -5.94 30.59
N SER A 681 10.09 -4.86 30.13
CA SER A 681 10.81 -3.67 29.67
C SER A 681 10.17 -2.40 30.23
N GLN A 682 11.02 -1.42 30.48
CA GLN A 682 10.58 -0.05 30.73
C GLN A 682 10.24 0.59 29.38
N SER A 683 9.10 1.24 29.32
CA SER A 683 8.66 2.07 28.20
C SER A 683 8.39 3.47 28.73
N PHE A 684 8.35 4.44 27.84
CA PHE A 684 8.15 5.83 28.20
C PHE A 684 7.10 6.43 27.28
N ILE A 685 6.08 7.07 27.86
CA ILE A 685 4.98 7.67 27.13
C ILE A 685 4.90 9.18 27.40
N ASP A 686 4.37 9.90 26.44
CA ASP A 686 3.99 11.30 26.52
C ASP A 686 2.51 11.38 26.85
N THR A 687 2.18 11.67 28.12
CA THR A 687 0.79 11.70 28.59
C THR A 687 0.10 13.04 28.36
N ASN A 688 0.88 14.11 28.13
CA ASN A 688 0.37 15.47 27.97
C ASN A 688 0.38 15.97 26.53
N GLY A 689 1.00 15.21 25.57
CA GLY A 689 1.05 15.52 24.15
C GLY A 689 1.99 16.66 23.76
N ASP A 690 3.00 16.97 24.60
CA ASP A 690 3.97 18.03 24.33
C ASP A 690 5.19 17.57 23.51
N GLY A 691 5.23 16.29 23.14
CA GLY A 691 6.32 15.65 22.39
C GLY A 691 7.49 15.19 23.26
N LYS A 692 7.36 15.24 24.58
CA LYS A 692 8.34 14.72 25.54
C LYS A 692 7.73 13.63 26.38
N VAL A 693 8.48 12.56 26.60
CA VAL A 693 8.05 11.49 27.47
C VAL A 693 8.09 11.98 28.94
N ASP A 694 7.01 11.75 29.66
CA ASP A 694 6.84 12.23 31.06
C ASP A 694 6.49 11.09 32.03
N THR A 695 6.10 9.94 31.53
CA THR A 695 5.65 8.82 32.35
C THR A 695 6.34 7.53 31.94
N GLU A 696 6.92 6.85 32.92
CA GLU A 696 7.52 5.52 32.74
C GLU A 696 6.46 4.43 32.96
N THR A 697 6.39 3.49 32.02
CA THR A 697 5.51 2.34 32.08
C THR A 697 6.29 1.03 31.97
N ILE A 698 5.63 -0.08 32.23
CA ILE A 698 6.17 -1.43 32.09
C ILE A 698 5.43 -2.14 30.96
N SER A 699 6.19 -2.63 29.99
CA SER A 699 5.73 -3.54 28.95
C SER A 699 6.15 -4.97 29.28
N THR A 700 5.29 -5.94 28.96
CA THR A 700 5.62 -7.36 29.16
C THR A 700 5.57 -8.09 27.83
N SER A 701 6.39 -9.13 27.68
CA SER A 701 6.46 -9.97 26.49
C SER A 701 6.76 -11.42 26.86
N PHE A 702 6.32 -12.33 26.01
CA PHE A 702 6.74 -13.74 26.05
C PHE A 702 6.97 -14.23 24.62
N ILE A 703 8.06 -14.95 24.43
CA ILE A 703 8.37 -15.68 23.21
C ILE A 703 8.69 -17.12 23.53
N GLY A 704 8.24 -18.04 22.69
CA GLY A 704 8.50 -19.47 22.90
C GLY A 704 8.36 -20.29 21.61
N TYR A 705 8.77 -21.54 21.70
CA TYR A 705 8.59 -22.55 20.66
C TYR A 705 8.38 -23.92 21.28
N ALA A 706 7.70 -24.79 20.58
CA ALA A 706 7.41 -26.15 21.01
C ALA A 706 7.18 -27.11 19.83
N PRO A 707 7.47 -28.44 19.97
CA PRO A 707 8.29 -29.04 21.02
C PRO A 707 9.76 -28.57 20.96
N TYR A 708 10.51 -28.71 22.06
CA TYR A 708 11.91 -28.27 22.14
C TYR A 708 12.83 -28.92 21.09
N ASP A 709 12.72 -30.27 20.95
CA ASP A 709 13.62 -31.02 20.05
C ASP A 709 13.26 -30.86 18.56
N ASN A 710 11.97 -30.78 18.25
CA ASN A 710 11.46 -30.61 16.89
C ASN A 710 10.37 -29.54 16.84
N PRO A 711 10.74 -28.27 16.86
CA PRO A 711 9.78 -27.16 16.92
C PRO A 711 8.82 -27.15 15.73
N ARG A 712 7.51 -27.23 16.00
CA ARG A 712 6.42 -27.12 15.02
C ARG A 712 5.67 -25.83 15.13
N MET A 713 5.81 -25.12 16.27
CA MET A 713 5.24 -23.80 16.47
C MET A 713 6.21 -22.87 17.19
N SER A 714 6.13 -21.61 16.88
CA SER A 714 6.64 -20.50 17.69
C SER A 714 5.47 -19.61 18.10
N VAL A 715 5.55 -19.00 19.27
CA VAL A 715 4.55 -18.10 19.82
C VAL A 715 5.21 -16.83 20.31
N VAL A 716 4.58 -15.71 20.01
CA VAL A 716 4.93 -14.39 20.51
C VAL A 716 3.68 -13.76 21.11
N VAL A 717 3.79 -13.21 22.31
CA VAL A 717 2.76 -12.40 22.96
C VAL A 717 3.41 -11.16 23.54
N ILE A 718 2.90 -9.99 23.21
CA ILE A 718 3.46 -8.71 23.62
C ILE A 718 2.33 -7.79 24.09
N SER A 719 2.49 -7.24 25.28
CA SER A 719 1.55 -6.28 25.89
C SER A 719 2.32 -5.05 26.35
N PRO A 720 2.37 -4.00 25.52
CA PRO A 720 2.99 -2.73 25.88
C PRO A 720 2.24 -2.02 26.99
N ASP A 721 2.95 -1.23 27.81
CA ASP A 721 2.43 -0.28 28.79
C ASP A 721 1.41 -0.88 29.78
N VAL A 722 1.58 -2.16 30.11
CA VAL A 722 0.64 -2.97 30.90
C VAL A 722 0.62 -2.60 32.39
N ALA A 723 1.58 -1.80 32.86
CA ALA A 723 1.59 -1.25 34.22
C ALA A 723 2.36 0.08 34.26
N ILE A 724 2.15 0.87 35.32
CA ILE A 724 3.01 2.00 35.62
C ILE A 724 4.29 1.49 36.31
N SER A 725 5.43 2.20 36.17
CA SER A 725 6.72 1.75 36.69
C SER A 725 6.76 1.62 38.22
N THR A 726 5.91 2.36 38.93
CA THR A 726 5.76 2.29 40.39
C THR A 726 4.89 1.13 40.89
N ALA A 727 4.30 0.33 39.98
CA ALA A 727 3.46 -0.80 40.34
C ALA A 727 4.29 -1.93 40.97
N GLN A 728 3.81 -2.49 42.08
CA GLN A 728 4.46 -3.62 42.75
C GLN A 728 4.26 -4.93 41.97
N THR A 729 3.19 -5.02 41.15
CA THR A 729 2.82 -6.18 40.37
C THR A 729 2.44 -5.72 38.97
N THR A 730 2.75 -6.57 37.98
CA THR A 730 2.31 -6.41 36.60
C THR A 730 1.22 -7.42 36.26
N SER A 731 0.42 -7.14 35.23
CA SER A 731 -0.59 -8.10 34.73
C SER A 731 0.04 -9.40 34.27
N SER A 732 -0.65 -10.51 34.50
CA SER A 732 -0.28 -11.83 33.99
C SER A 732 -0.88 -12.13 32.61
N ILE A 733 -1.31 -11.11 31.85
CA ILE A 733 -1.94 -11.27 30.54
C ILE A 733 -1.16 -12.18 29.59
N ASN A 734 0.16 -12.00 29.48
CA ASN A 734 0.99 -12.78 28.56
C ASN A 734 1.07 -14.26 28.96
N GLN A 735 1.05 -14.56 30.27
CA GLN A 735 0.97 -15.92 30.75
C GLN A 735 -0.38 -16.58 30.37
N ARG A 736 -1.49 -15.87 30.62
CA ARG A 736 -2.83 -16.34 30.27
C ARG A 736 -2.96 -16.57 28.77
N LEU A 737 -2.51 -15.61 27.95
CA LEU A 737 -2.55 -15.70 26.49
C LEU A 737 -1.69 -16.85 25.96
N SER A 738 -0.41 -16.87 26.29
CA SER A 738 0.53 -17.86 25.72
C SER A 738 0.14 -19.28 26.09
N SER A 739 -0.27 -19.53 27.35
CA SER A 739 -0.72 -20.83 27.83
C SER A 739 -1.94 -21.33 27.05
N GLN A 740 -2.97 -20.47 26.88
CA GLN A 740 -4.18 -20.83 26.11
C GLN A 740 -3.87 -21.08 24.63
N ILE A 741 -3.01 -20.26 24.01
CA ILE A 741 -2.61 -20.37 22.62
C ILE A 741 -1.86 -21.69 22.36
N VAL A 742 -0.89 -22.03 23.21
CA VAL A 742 -0.10 -23.26 23.07
C VAL A 742 -0.99 -24.49 23.22
N ASN A 743 -1.87 -24.50 24.24
CA ASN A 743 -2.84 -25.59 24.42
C ASN A 743 -3.73 -25.77 23.19
N LYS A 744 -4.27 -24.68 22.65
CA LYS A 744 -5.13 -24.72 21.46
C LYS A 744 -4.40 -25.20 20.21
N TYR A 745 -3.15 -24.78 20.03
CA TYR A 745 -2.34 -25.27 18.92
C TYR A 745 -2.20 -26.80 18.96
N PHE A 746 -1.82 -27.37 20.10
CA PHE A 746 -1.64 -28.82 20.25
C PHE A 746 -2.96 -29.59 20.32
N GLU A 747 -4.10 -28.97 20.62
CA GLU A 747 -5.42 -29.51 20.43
C GLU A 747 -5.78 -29.73 18.95
N ILE A 748 -5.39 -28.75 18.11
CA ILE A 748 -5.67 -28.81 16.66
C ILE A 748 -4.68 -29.71 15.91
N TYR A 749 -3.40 -29.69 16.31
CA TYR A 749 -2.28 -30.33 15.61
C TYR A 749 -1.64 -31.46 16.44
N GLN A 750 -2.45 -32.34 16.99
CA GLN A 750 -1.99 -33.51 17.78
C GLN A 750 -0.98 -34.37 17.04
#